data_57458e6838c83b8e1de140c163c3532c
#
_entry.id   57458e6838c83b8e1de140c163c3532c
#
_cell.length_a   1.000
_cell.length_b   1.000
_cell.length_c   1.000
_cell.angle_alpha   90.00
_cell.angle_beta   90.00
_cell.angle_gamma   90.00
#
_symmetry.space_group_name_H-M   'P 1'
#
loop_
_entity.id
_entity.type
_entity.pdbx_description
1 polymer ?
#
loop_
_entity_poly.entity_id
_entity_poly.type
_entity_poly.pdbx_seq_one_letter_code
_entity_poly.pdbx_strand_id
1 'polypeptide(L)'
;LDVDITDATKLKLSMLGMVRETKRPTTSEATLFEQIFNPPSAAFPVQTQNGFWGSNNVLKTNPIANLADVGYYKLNQRMLQADLRLVQDLSVLTRGLSAELAIAYDNNATYQETAKKSFMYQTIEKGTDGEPIYTNYGNPNDELEISNKGLANQYIHANFEAKVNYHRTWDKHDFTASAMFRQESMTLTGANNSRYRQYIIGTAGYNFDNRYMVDIVANCFGSSVLGKNDKYRAYPAISAAWILSNENFMKEISAFDYLKLRASYGRSGYDIYDYDMDKQYWVGSGAYYFQAGNTSAGSSLKEGVLAMEQLDLEVADKYNIGLDMSLFKGLTFSIDGFYDKRTNILIDGSGLISSAIGVTIPQMNAGKVETKGTELSAMWKKEYKDFNYYIGANFSYAKSKVVENGEGYQPYGYLSKKGYPVGQCFGWEAIGYFRDEADIKSSPVQKFSEVRPGDVKYRDLNGDNVIDNNDQKAIGYSTAIPEIYYGINLGFEYKGFGVDALFQGVAHYSVMLNTASVYWPLRNNTNISSWYLNDRIRWTEETKDIANVPRLTTLDNANNFRNSTQWLENGSYFKLRNLNVYYNLPSSWAKKVKMEKIQVYARANNLFSLDHVKYMNSEDLKINYPDMTSVYFGLNINF
;
A
#
# COMPACT_ATOMS: atom_id res chain seq x y z
N LEU A 1 -11.60 18.79 -26.32
CA LEU A 1 -11.79 19.43 -27.62
C LEU A 1 -10.96 18.68 -28.64
N ASP A 2 -11.62 18.17 -29.69
CA ASP A 2 -10.97 17.54 -30.83
C ASP A 2 -11.31 18.40 -32.07
N VAL A 3 -10.28 18.83 -32.79
CA VAL A 3 -10.41 19.70 -33.95
C VAL A 3 -9.66 19.11 -35.15
N ASP A 4 -10.35 18.89 -36.23
CA ASP A 4 -9.73 18.58 -37.54
C ASP A 4 -9.28 19.91 -38.18
N ILE A 5 -7.97 20.21 -38.11
CA ILE A 5 -7.40 21.44 -38.74
C ILE A 5 -7.40 21.28 -40.24
N THR A 6 -7.03 20.08 -40.70
CA THR A 6 -7.14 19.63 -42.09
C THR A 6 -7.56 18.17 -42.10
N ASP A 7 -7.86 17.59 -43.27
CA ASP A 7 -8.16 16.16 -43.42
C ASP A 7 -7.02 15.26 -42.89
N ALA A 8 -5.78 15.76 -42.87
CA ALA A 8 -4.59 15.04 -42.44
C ALA A 8 -4.09 15.48 -41.06
N THR A 9 -4.60 16.58 -40.49
CA THR A 9 -4.06 17.17 -39.25
C THR A 9 -5.16 17.31 -38.19
N LYS A 10 -4.98 16.65 -37.06
CA LYS A 10 -5.92 16.69 -35.91
C LYS A 10 -5.27 17.25 -34.68
N LEU A 11 -5.95 18.16 -34.02
CA LEU A 11 -5.55 18.73 -32.74
C LEU A 11 -6.49 18.25 -31.65
N LYS A 12 -5.94 17.67 -30.60
CA LYS A 12 -6.68 17.21 -29.41
C LYS A 12 -6.22 18.00 -28.19
N LEU A 13 -7.16 18.62 -27.51
CA LEU A 13 -6.93 19.35 -26.26
C LEU A 13 -7.79 18.75 -25.16
N SER A 14 -7.16 18.30 -24.09
CA SER A 14 -7.83 17.89 -22.86
C SER A 14 -7.39 18.79 -21.72
N MET A 15 -8.34 19.33 -20.96
CA MET A 15 -8.07 20.13 -19.78
C MET A 15 -8.98 19.70 -18.62
N LEU A 16 -8.41 19.57 -17.44
CA LEU A 16 -9.13 19.31 -16.20
C LEU A 16 -8.64 20.28 -15.12
N GLY A 17 -9.55 21.06 -14.58
CA GLY A 17 -9.31 21.91 -13.41
C GLY A 17 -10.13 21.41 -12.22
N MET A 18 -9.52 21.33 -11.05
CA MET A 18 -10.20 20.96 -9.81
C MET A 18 -9.73 21.85 -8.66
N VAL A 19 -10.70 22.31 -7.86
CA VAL A 19 -10.43 22.93 -6.56
C VAL A 19 -11.15 22.13 -5.48
N ARG A 20 -10.39 21.69 -4.48
CA ARG A 20 -10.91 20.95 -3.33
C ARG A 20 -10.51 21.67 -2.04
N GLU A 21 -11.49 21.97 -1.22
CA GLU A 21 -11.28 22.51 0.12
C GLU A 21 -11.57 21.43 1.16
N THR A 22 -10.68 21.29 2.14
CA THR A 22 -10.85 20.39 3.29
C THR A 22 -10.56 21.17 4.55
N LYS A 23 -11.42 21.06 5.56
CA LYS A 23 -11.23 21.65 6.89
C LYS A 23 -11.42 20.56 7.93
N ARG A 24 -10.50 20.48 8.88
CA ARG A 24 -10.55 19.54 10.01
C ARG A 24 -9.93 20.17 11.25
N PRO A 25 -10.09 19.57 12.45
CA PRO A 25 -9.32 19.96 13.63
C PRO A 25 -7.81 19.88 13.36
N THR A 26 -7.01 20.62 14.12
CA THR A 26 -5.54 20.56 13.99
C THR A 26 -5.00 19.19 14.39
N THR A 27 -5.65 18.50 15.34
CA THR A 27 -5.32 17.11 15.69
C THR A 27 -5.65 16.17 14.53
N SER A 28 -4.73 15.27 14.20
CA SER A 28 -4.92 14.31 13.12
C SER A 28 -6.03 13.32 13.45
N GLU A 29 -6.68 12.79 12.42
CA GLU A 29 -7.74 11.80 12.56
C GLU A 29 -7.26 10.55 13.32
N ALA A 30 -6.12 9.98 12.93
CA ALA A 30 -5.53 8.83 13.61
C ALA A 30 -5.30 9.11 15.11
N THR A 31 -4.73 10.28 15.43
CA THR A 31 -4.49 10.69 16.84
C THR A 31 -5.80 10.83 17.62
N LEU A 32 -6.85 11.38 16.99
CA LEU A 32 -8.17 11.48 17.64
C LEU A 32 -8.75 10.10 17.95
N PHE A 33 -8.69 9.17 17.00
CA PHE A 33 -9.16 7.80 17.23
C PHE A 33 -8.33 7.08 18.30
N GLU A 34 -7.00 7.22 18.30
CA GLU A 34 -6.16 6.69 19.37
C GLU A 34 -6.54 7.27 20.75
N GLN A 35 -6.82 8.55 20.83
CA GLN A 35 -7.24 9.22 22.06
C GLN A 35 -8.65 8.80 22.52
N ILE A 36 -9.51 8.35 21.62
CA ILE A 36 -10.84 7.80 21.94
C ILE A 36 -10.71 6.35 22.43
N PHE A 37 -9.88 5.55 21.80
CA PHE A 37 -9.75 4.12 22.09
C PHE A 37 -8.88 3.82 23.31
N ASN A 38 -7.77 4.53 23.48
CA ASN A 38 -6.76 4.21 24.47
C ASN A 38 -7.14 4.57 25.91
N PRO A 39 -7.77 5.72 26.22
CA PRO A 39 -8.17 6.02 27.59
C PRO A 39 -9.35 5.15 28.04
N PRO A 40 -9.32 4.64 29.30
CA PRO A 40 -10.51 4.04 29.88
C PRO A 40 -11.67 5.07 29.93
N SER A 41 -12.89 4.61 29.69
CA SER A 41 -14.09 5.49 29.67
C SER A 41 -14.34 6.22 30.98
N ALA A 42 -13.86 5.69 32.10
CA ALA A 42 -13.98 6.28 33.42
C ALA A 42 -12.73 7.07 33.86
N ALA A 43 -11.77 7.32 32.96
CA ALA A 43 -10.50 7.96 33.31
C ALA A 43 -10.66 9.41 33.82
N PHE A 44 -11.58 10.16 33.22
CA PHE A 44 -11.90 11.56 33.58
C PHE A 44 -13.22 12.01 32.92
N PRO A 45 -13.89 13.02 33.48
CA PRO A 45 -15.09 13.60 32.85
C PRO A 45 -14.69 14.42 31.60
N VAL A 46 -15.62 14.63 30.67
CA VAL A 46 -15.40 15.51 29.51
C VAL A 46 -15.06 16.93 29.97
N GLN A 47 -15.83 17.43 30.93
CA GLN A 47 -15.59 18.70 31.60
C GLN A 47 -15.71 18.51 33.11
N THR A 48 -14.91 19.26 33.84
CA THR A 48 -15.00 19.33 35.31
C THR A 48 -16.14 20.27 35.72
N GLN A 49 -16.50 20.23 37.01
CA GLN A 49 -17.52 21.17 37.55
C GLN A 49 -17.14 22.64 37.37
N ASN A 50 -15.83 22.92 37.25
CA ASN A 50 -15.31 24.28 37.04
C ASN A 50 -15.32 24.73 35.58
N GLY A 51 -15.85 23.87 34.64
CA GLY A 51 -15.95 24.18 33.23
C GLY A 51 -14.66 23.95 32.42
N PHE A 52 -13.60 23.40 33.03
CA PHE A 52 -12.36 23.03 32.32
C PHE A 52 -12.49 21.68 31.68
N TRP A 53 -11.69 21.44 30.63
CA TRP A 53 -11.57 20.10 30.02
C TRP A 53 -10.98 19.10 31.00
N GLY A 54 -11.67 17.99 31.21
CA GLY A 54 -11.21 16.94 32.13
C GLY A 54 -9.96 16.20 31.58
N SER A 55 -9.08 15.79 32.48
CA SER A 55 -7.89 15.00 32.19
C SER A 55 -7.45 14.24 33.46
N ASN A 56 -6.37 13.46 33.36
CA ASN A 56 -5.69 12.90 34.55
C ASN A 56 -4.16 13.03 34.42
N ASN A 57 -3.44 12.69 35.49
CA ASN A 57 -2.00 12.86 35.58
C ASN A 57 -1.20 12.03 34.56
N VAL A 58 -1.79 10.94 34.05
CA VAL A 58 -1.16 10.02 33.10
C VAL A 58 -1.51 10.41 31.66
N LEU A 59 -2.77 10.70 31.40
CA LEU A 59 -3.28 10.84 30.04
C LEU A 59 -3.42 12.30 29.57
N LYS A 60 -3.01 13.29 30.25
CA LYS A 60 -2.96 14.74 29.95
C LYS A 60 -3.52 15.17 28.56
N THR A 61 -4.69 14.64 28.21
CA THR A 61 -5.37 14.86 26.91
C THR A 61 -6.88 14.72 27.10
N ASN A 62 -7.63 15.36 26.20
CA ASN A 62 -9.08 15.19 26.14
C ASN A 62 -9.49 15.13 24.67
N PRO A 63 -9.99 13.99 24.18
CA PRO A 63 -10.31 13.82 22.76
C PRO A 63 -11.43 14.77 22.29
N ILE A 64 -12.38 15.12 23.15
CA ILE A 64 -13.46 16.07 22.81
C ILE A 64 -12.90 17.48 22.67
N ALA A 65 -12.01 17.91 23.56
CA ALA A 65 -11.31 19.18 23.44
C ALA A 65 -10.47 19.25 22.15
N ASN A 66 -9.75 18.17 21.83
CA ASN A 66 -8.95 18.06 20.62
C ASN A 66 -9.79 18.00 19.33
N LEU A 67 -11.06 17.66 19.43
CA LEU A 67 -12.00 17.72 18.30
C LEU A 67 -12.61 19.12 18.16
N ALA A 68 -13.05 19.73 19.26
CA ALA A 68 -13.92 20.90 19.27
C ALA A 68 -13.18 22.23 19.45
N ASP A 69 -12.07 22.25 20.21
CA ASP A 69 -11.50 23.50 20.74
C ASP A 69 -10.00 23.71 20.38
N VAL A 70 -9.41 22.86 19.58
CA VAL A 70 -7.97 22.93 19.23
C VAL A 70 -7.67 23.84 18.04
N GLY A 71 -8.68 24.45 17.43
CA GLY A 71 -8.59 25.22 16.20
C GLY A 71 -8.79 24.37 14.95
N TYR A 72 -8.26 24.83 13.80
CA TYR A 72 -8.50 24.15 12.53
C TYR A 72 -7.26 24.05 11.65
N TYR A 73 -7.28 23.03 10.83
CA TYR A 73 -6.37 22.81 9.71
C TYR A 73 -7.18 22.85 8.41
N LYS A 74 -6.88 23.83 7.57
CA LYS A 74 -7.55 24.05 6.28
C LYS A 74 -6.59 23.77 5.14
N LEU A 75 -7.03 22.96 4.18
CA LEU A 75 -6.33 22.68 2.93
C LEU A 75 -7.14 23.19 1.75
N ASN A 76 -6.47 23.85 0.81
CA ASN A 76 -7.02 24.23 -0.48
C ASN A 76 -6.14 23.62 -1.57
N GLN A 77 -6.59 22.51 -2.14
CA GLN A 77 -5.92 21.79 -3.21
C GLN A 77 -6.42 22.31 -4.56
N ARG A 78 -5.48 22.66 -5.42
CA ARG A 78 -5.72 23.15 -6.79
C ARG A 78 -5.00 22.25 -7.75
N MET A 79 -5.72 21.65 -8.66
CA MET A 79 -5.18 20.78 -9.69
C MET A 79 -5.52 21.34 -11.06
N LEU A 80 -4.51 21.42 -11.92
CA LEU A 80 -4.65 21.68 -13.34
C LEU A 80 -3.92 20.59 -14.10
N GLN A 81 -4.61 19.93 -15.00
CA GLN A 81 -4.05 19.01 -15.97
C GLN A 81 -4.38 19.52 -17.36
N ALA A 82 -3.39 19.60 -18.22
CA ALA A 82 -3.56 20.01 -19.62
C ALA A 82 -2.74 19.10 -20.52
N ASP A 83 -3.36 18.56 -21.54
CA ASP A 83 -2.74 17.74 -22.59
C ASP A 83 -3.11 18.33 -23.96
N LEU A 84 -2.10 18.60 -24.76
CA LEU A 84 -2.23 19.05 -26.14
C LEU A 84 -1.53 18.05 -27.05
N ARG A 85 -2.26 17.48 -27.99
CA ARG A 85 -1.75 16.48 -28.94
C ARG A 85 -2.08 16.88 -30.37
N LEU A 86 -1.05 16.93 -31.21
CA LEU A 86 -1.13 17.11 -32.65
C LEU A 86 -0.87 15.76 -33.32
N VAL A 87 -1.79 15.31 -34.15
CA VAL A 87 -1.66 14.09 -34.95
C VAL A 87 -1.66 14.48 -36.42
N GLN A 88 -0.63 14.03 -37.14
CA GLN A 88 -0.45 14.28 -38.57
C GLN A 88 -0.47 12.96 -39.33
N ASP A 89 -1.40 12.79 -40.24
CA ASP A 89 -1.36 11.73 -41.24
C ASP A 89 -0.29 12.04 -42.29
N LEU A 90 0.63 11.12 -42.45
CA LEU A 90 1.74 11.19 -43.40
C LEU A 90 1.58 10.16 -44.54
N SER A 91 0.37 9.69 -44.79
CA SER A 91 0.05 8.71 -45.84
C SER A 91 0.44 9.18 -47.25
N VAL A 92 0.62 10.49 -47.41
CA VAL A 92 1.18 11.08 -48.64
C VAL A 92 2.62 10.62 -48.91
N LEU A 93 3.42 10.41 -47.87
CA LEU A 93 4.79 9.91 -47.95
C LEU A 93 4.82 8.38 -48.08
N THR A 94 4.08 7.73 -47.23
CA THR A 94 3.95 6.26 -47.20
C THR A 94 2.63 5.89 -46.55
N ARG A 95 1.85 5.03 -47.19
CA ARG A 95 0.55 4.58 -46.70
C ARG A 95 0.69 3.93 -45.32
N GLY A 96 -0.07 4.45 -44.35
CA GLY A 96 -0.08 3.96 -42.97
C GLY A 96 0.96 4.62 -42.04
N LEU A 97 1.68 5.64 -42.52
CA LEU A 97 2.59 6.45 -41.72
C LEU A 97 1.82 7.60 -41.05
N SER A 98 2.08 7.85 -39.77
CA SER A 98 1.60 9.02 -39.03
C SER A 98 2.64 9.52 -38.04
N ALA A 99 2.55 10.79 -37.68
CA ALA A 99 3.38 11.39 -36.65
C ALA A 99 2.50 12.04 -35.56
N GLU A 100 2.96 12.02 -34.35
CA GLU A 100 2.29 12.64 -33.20
C GLU A 100 3.28 13.48 -32.41
N LEU A 101 2.84 14.68 -32.00
CA LEU A 101 3.52 15.51 -31.00
C LEU A 101 2.55 15.75 -29.85
N ALA A 102 3.02 15.54 -28.63
CA ALA A 102 2.20 15.81 -27.45
C ALA A 102 2.99 16.59 -26.38
N ILE A 103 2.30 17.50 -25.72
CA ILE A 103 2.79 18.23 -24.55
C ILE A 103 1.73 18.08 -23.47
N ALA A 104 2.16 17.63 -22.26
CA ALA A 104 1.29 17.58 -21.10
C ALA A 104 1.90 18.36 -19.94
N TYR A 105 1.03 18.99 -19.16
CA TYR A 105 1.40 19.73 -17.97
C TYR A 105 0.40 19.47 -16.87
N ASP A 106 0.91 18.94 -15.74
CA ASP A 106 0.14 18.69 -14.53
C ASP A 106 0.70 19.54 -13.41
N ASN A 107 -0.17 20.26 -12.73
CA ASN A 107 0.18 21.01 -11.53
C ASN A 107 -0.83 20.69 -10.43
N ASN A 108 -0.35 20.16 -9.33
CA ASN A 108 -1.15 19.91 -8.13
C ASN A 108 -0.52 20.66 -6.97
N ALA A 109 -1.12 21.77 -6.57
CA ALA A 109 -0.65 22.63 -5.50
C ALA A 109 -1.64 22.59 -4.33
N THR A 110 -1.13 22.32 -3.13
CA THR A 110 -1.92 22.33 -1.89
C THR A 110 -1.46 23.48 -1.01
N TYR A 111 -2.33 24.41 -0.76
CA TYR A 111 -2.12 25.47 0.22
C TYR A 111 -2.73 25.06 1.54
N GLN A 112 -2.02 25.34 2.62
CA GLN A 112 -2.49 25.09 3.98
C GLN A 112 -2.64 26.38 4.77
N GLU A 113 -3.54 26.35 5.73
CA GLU A 113 -3.66 27.31 6.82
C GLU A 113 -3.94 26.53 8.10
N THR A 114 -3.11 26.73 9.11
CA THR A 114 -3.29 26.11 10.43
C THR A 114 -3.49 27.22 11.44
N ALA A 115 -4.66 27.24 12.06
CA ALA A 115 -4.96 28.10 13.18
C ALA A 115 -5.10 27.23 14.44
N LYS A 116 -4.26 27.47 15.44
CA LYS A 116 -4.24 26.73 16.70
C LYS A 116 -4.83 27.55 17.83
N LYS A 117 -5.47 26.85 18.74
CA LYS A 117 -5.94 27.36 20.01
C LYS A 117 -5.43 26.45 21.11
N SER A 118 -4.97 26.99 22.21
CA SER A 118 -4.60 26.24 23.39
C SER A 118 -5.75 26.26 24.40
N PHE A 119 -5.81 25.24 25.22
CA PHE A 119 -6.80 25.16 26.30
C PHE A 119 -6.18 24.54 27.54
N MET A 120 -6.82 24.78 28.70
CA MET A 120 -6.44 24.17 29.96
C MET A 120 -7.19 22.89 30.20
N TYR A 121 -6.46 21.88 30.72
CA TYR A 121 -7.02 20.70 31.35
C TYR A 121 -7.09 20.88 32.84
N GLN A 122 -8.05 20.21 33.45
CA GLN A 122 -8.12 20.10 34.90
C GLN A 122 -8.14 18.62 35.29
N THR A 123 -7.22 18.21 36.15
CA THR A 123 -7.25 16.89 36.75
C THR A 123 -7.97 16.94 38.08
N ILE A 124 -8.59 15.82 38.44
CA ILE A 124 -9.33 15.64 39.70
C ILE A 124 -8.68 14.47 40.42
N GLU A 125 -8.12 14.72 41.59
CA GLU A 125 -7.57 13.70 42.48
C GLU A 125 -8.38 13.66 43.77
N LYS A 126 -8.45 12.49 44.39
CA LYS A 126 -9.10 12.36 45.71
C LYS A 126 -8.11 12.77 46.77
N GLY A 127 -8.42 13.80 47.54
CA GLY A 127 -7.67 14.23 48.70
C GLY A 127 -7.69 13.18 49.85
N THR A 128 -6.81 13.32 50.80
CA THR A 128 -6.74 12.46 51.97
C THR A 128 -7.97 12.57 52.88
N ASP A 129 -8.67 13.69 52.80
CA ASP A 129 -9.93 13.98 53.46
C ASP A 129 -11.17 13.51 52.68
N GLY A 130 -10.96 12.97 51.49
CA GLY A 130 -12.02 12.54 50.57
C GLY A 130 -12.55 13.60 49.62
N GLU A 131 -12.14 14.85 49.78
CA GLU A 131 -12.55 15.97 48.91
C GLU A 131 -11.71 15.96 47.63
N PRO A 132 -12.28 16.44 46.48
CA PRO A 132 -11.58 16.51 45.20
C PRO A 132 -10.53 17.62 45.18
N ILE A 133 -9.31 17.27 44.81
CA ILE A 133 -8.21 18.21 44.55
C ILE A 133 -8.18 18.46 43.03
N TYR A 134 -8.31 19.73 42.63
CA TYR A 134 -8.27 20.17 41.26
C TYR A 134 -6.90 20.76 40.92
N THR A 135 -6.25 20.22 39.87
CA THR A 135 -4.98 20.76 39.38
C THR A 135 -5.10 21.11 37.90
N ASN A 136 -4.71 22.33 37.53
CA ASN A 136 -4.78 22.82 36.17
C ASN A 136 -3.46 22.58 35.43
N TYR A 137 -3.56 22.19 34.16
CA TYR A 137 -2.44 21.98 33.24
C TYR A 137 -2.73 22.68 31.91
N GLY A 138 -1.68 23.01 31.19
CA GLY A 138 -1.76 23.65 29.87
C GLY A 138 -1.73 25.18 29.95
N ASN A 139 -1.93 25.80 28.81
CA ASN A 139 -1.92 27.26 28.68
C ASN A 139 -3.29 27.71 28.14
N PRO A 140 -3.99 28.59 28.84
CA PRO A 140 -5.27 29.13 28.39
C PRO A 140 -5.05 30.24 27.35
N ASN A 141 -4.74 29.87 26.12
CA ASN A 141 -4.77 30.84 25.02
C ASN A 141 -6.08 30.67 24.26
N ASP A 142 -7.05 31.55 24.54
CA ASP A 142 -8.35 31.53 23.92
C ASP A 142 -8.37 32.11 22.50
N GLU A 143 -7.28 32.74 22.06
CA GLU A 143 -7.16 33.31 20.73
C GLU A 143 -6.65 32.26 19.72
N LEU A 144 -7.22 32.30 18.51
CA LEU A 144 -6.74 31.50 17.38
C LEU A 144 -5.48 32.11 16.81
N GLU A 145 -4.37 31.41 16.92
CA GLU A 145 -3.09 31.80 16.33
C GLU A 145 -2.90 31.09 14.98
N ILE A 146 -2.67 31.87 13.92
CA ILE A 146 -2.28 31.31 12.62
C ILE A 146 -0.81 30.90 12.72
N SER A 147 -0.56 29.60 12.89
CA SER A 147 0.78 29.06 13.10
C SER A 147 1.49 28.71 11.79
N ASN A 148 0.74 28.45 10.72
CA ASN A 148 1.29 28.14 9.41
C ASN A 148 0.30 28.52 8.32
N LYS A 149 0.78 29.29 7.33
CA LYS A 149 -0.01 29.65 6.15
C LYS A 149 0.88 29.71 4.92
N GLY A 150 0.56 28.93 3.90
CA GLY A 150 1.32 28.96 2.67
C GLY A 150 1.19 27.68 1.84
N LEU A 151 2.12 27.49 0.95
CA LEU A 151 2.21 26.29 0.12
C LEU A 151 2.70 25.10 0.97
N ALA A 152 1.83 24.10 1.13
CA ALA A 152 2.16 22.89 1.87
C ALA A 152 2.86 21.84 1.01
N ASN A 153 2.36 21.68 -0.20
CA ASN A 153 2.88 20.71 -1.15
C ASN A 153 2.60 21.18 -2.58
N GLN A 154 3.54 20.92 -3.47
CA GLN A 154 3.36 21.13 -4.90
C GLN A 154 4.01 20.00 -5.68
N TYR A 155 3.31 19.51 -6.68
CA TYR A 155 3.80 18.58 -7.67
C TYR A 155 3.56 19.17 -9.04
N ILE A 156 4.66 19.37 -9.79
CA ILE A 156 4.61 19.82 -11.19
C ILE A 156 5.19 18.69 -12.03
N HIS A 157 4.47 18.26 -13.03
CA HIS A 157 4.93 17.30 -14.02
C HIS A 157 4.71 17.87 -15.42
N ALA A 158 5.77 17.95 -16.19
CA ALA A 158 5.71 18.34 -17.59
C ALA A 158 6.25 17.21 -18.47
N ASN A 159 5.60 16.95 -19.57
CA ASN A 159 5.92 15.87 -20.51
C ASN A 159 5.91 16.40 -21.94
N PHE A 160 6.92 16.02 -22.70
CA PHE A 160 6.99 16.19 -24.16
C PHE A 160 7.15 14.82 -24.81
N GLU A 161 6.38 14.55 -25.86
CA GLU A 161 6.42 13.30 -26.61
C GLU A 161 6.41 13.58 -28.11
N ALA A 162 7.31 12.96 -28.85
CA ALA A 162 7.32 12.92 -30.30
C ALA A 162 7.34 11.45 -30.74
N LYS A 163 6.38 11.06 -31.58
CA LYS A 163 6.17 9.68 -31.99
C LYS A 163 5.89 9.59 -33.48
N VAL A 164 6.47 8.60 -34.11
CA VAL A 164 6.15 8.20 -35.49
C VAL A 164 5.58 6.79 -35.45
N ASN A 165 4.46 6.57 -36.08
CA ASN A 165 3.78 5.29 -36.18
C ASN A 165 3.69 4.85 -37.64
N TYR A 166 3.86 3.57 -37.86
CA TYR A 166 3.66 2.93 -39.14
C TYR A 166 2.80 1.69 -38.94
N HIS A 167 1.73 1.57 -39.73
CA HIS A 167 0.84 0.41 -39.73
C HIS A 167 0.49 0.03 -41.17
N ARG A 168 0.72 -1.22 -41.53
CA ARG A 168 0.38 -1.70 -42.87
C ARG A 168 -0.07 -3.15 -42.84
N THR A 169 -1.22 -3.39 -43.47
CA THR A 169 -1.75 -4.73 -43.70
C THR A 169 -1.69 -5.04 -45.19
N TRP A 170 -1.17 -6.22 -45.56
CA TRP A 170 -1.15 -6.73 -46.92
C TRP A 170 -1.33 -8.24 -46.96
N ASP A 171 -2.30 -8.73 -47.68
CA ASP A 171 -2.71 -10.14 -47.72
C ASP A 171 -2.89 -10.69 -46.28
N LYS A 172 -2.03 -11.57 -45.84
CA LYS A 172 -2.05 -12.22 -44.51
C LYS A 172 -1.09 -11.57 -43.50
N HIS A 173 -0.44 -10.51 -43.90
CA HIS A 173 0.59 -9.86 -43.08
C HIS A 173 0.03 -8.57 -42.46
N ASP A 174 0.19 -8.41 -41.19
CA ASP A 174 -0.10 -7.18 -40.47
C ASP A 174 1.15 -6.75 -39.70
N PHE A 175 1.70 -5.59 -40.04
CA PHE A 175 2.92 -5.06 -39.47
C PHE A 175 2.67 -3.69 -38.83
N THR A 176 3.10 -3.53 -37.59
CA THR A 176 3.09 -2.27 -36.88
C THR A 176 4.50 -1.94 -36.42
N ALA A 177 4.87 -0.67 -36.47
CA ALA A 177 6.11 -0.18 -35.89
C ALA A 177 5.92 1.22 -35.32
N SER A 178 6.63 1.55 -34.26
CA SER A 178 6.70 2.92 -33.80
C SER A 178 8.10 3.27 -33.27
N ALA A 179 8.44 4.55 -33.41
CA ALA A 179 9.60 5.15 -32.76
C ALA A 179 9.11 6.36 -31.96
N MET A 180 9.49 6.43 -30.69
CA MET A 180 9.05 7.48 -29.78
C MET A 180 10.23 8.05 -28.99
N PHE A 181 10.29 9.35 -28.93
CA PHE A 181 11.08 10.09 -27.94
C PHE A 181 10.11 10.72 -26.93
N ARG A 182 10.37 10.51 -25.65
CA ARG A 182 9.63 11.15 -24.56
C ARG A 182 10.61 11.73 -23.55
N GLN A 183 10.32 12.94 -23.11
CA GLN A 183 11.04 13.59 -22.01
C GLN A 183 10.04 14.10 -21.00
N GLU A 184 10.32 13.84 -19.73
CA GLU A 184 9.51 14.34 -18.63
C GLU A 184 10.36 15.02 -17.57
N SER A 185 9.77 15.99 -16.89
CA SER A 185 10.33 16.63 -15.71
C SER A 185 9.32 16.60 -14.59
N MET A 186 9.78 16.31 -13.38
CA MET A 186 8.97 16.27 -12.17
C MET A 186 9.64 17.13 -11.09
N THR A 187 8.90 18.11 -10.58
CA THR A 187 9.35 19.01 -9.52
C THR A 187 8.46 18.86 -8.30
N LEU A 188 9.07 18.65 -7.13
CA LEU A 188 8.39 18.56 -5.84
C LEU A 188 8.58 19.85 -5.04
N THR A 189 7.69 20.10 -4.07
CA THR A 189 7.78 21.24 -3.15
C THR A 189 9.13 21.28 -2.45
N GLY A 190 9.75 22.45 -2.44
CA GLY A 190 11.05 22.68 -1.80
C GLY A 190 12.24 22.08 -2.54
N ALA A 191 12.03 21.37 -3.64
CA ALA A 191 13.11 20.86 -4.46
C ALA A 191 13.63 21.95 -5.39
N ASN A 192 14.93 22.24 -5.30
CA ASN A 192 15.60 23.12 -6.27
C ASN A 192 15.94 22.39 -7.57
N ASN A 193 15.88 21.06 -7.55
CA ASN A 193 16.19 20.19 -8.67
C ASN A 193 14.95 19.44 -9.12
N SER A 194 14.66 19.49 -10.41
CA SER A 194 13.66 18.64 -11.02
C SER A 194 14.25 17.29 -11.39
N ARG A 195 13.46 16.23 -11.27
CA ARG A 195 13.81 14.92 -11.83
C ARG A 195 13.50 14.94 -13.31
N TYR A 196 14.48 14.54 -14.11
CA TYR A 196 14.34 14.43 -15.56
C TYR A 196 14.46 12.97 -15.96
N ARG A 197 13.58 12.55 -16.84
CA ARG A 197 13.62 11.24 -17.47
C ARG A 197 13.49 11.39 -18.98
N GLN A 198 14.21 10.56 -19.69
CA GLN A 198 14.15 10.48 -21.15
C GLN A 198 13.93 9.03 -21.57
N TYR A 199 13.14 8.85 -22.61
CA TYR A 199 12.82 7.56 -23.18
C TYR A 199 13.01 7.61 -24.68
N ILE A 200 13.74 6.66 -25.23
CA ILE A 200 13.82 6.39 -26.65
C ILE A 200 13.27 4.98 -26.83
N ILE A 201 12.08 4.87 -27.40
CA ILE A 201 11.35 3.61 -27.49
C ILE A 201 11.12 3.27 -28.95
N GLY A 202 11.58 2.09 -29.36
CA GLY A 202 11.23 1.45 -30.63
C GLY A 202 10.31 0.26 -30.37
N THR A 203 9.22 0.14 -31.12
CA THR A 203 8.35 -1.03 -31.08
C THR A 203 8.18 -1.61 -32.47
N ALA A 204 8.09 -2.92 -32.58
CA ALA A 204 7.74 -3.63 -33.81
C ALA A 204 6.82 -4.80 -33.48
N GLY A 205 5.67 -4.86 -34.14
CA GLY A 205 4.71 -5.95 -34.03
C GLY A 205 4.44 -6.56 -35.39
N TYR A 206 4.39 -7.87 -35.44
CA TYR A 206 4.11 -8.61 -36.65
C TYR A 206 3.11 -9.71 -36.38
N ASN A 207 2.05 -9.76 -37.19
CA ASN A 207 1.01 -10.76 -37.14
C ASN A 207 0.87 -11.40 -38.52
N PHE A 208 0.99 -12.71 -38.57
CA PHE A 208 0.82 -13.51 -39.77
C PHE A 208 -0.47 -14.33 -39.73
N ASP A 209 -1.39 -14.04 -40.64
CA ASP A 209 -2.65 -14.78 -40.85
C ASP A 209 -3.52 -14.92 -39.58
N ASN A 210 -3.39 -13.99 -38.64
CA ASN A 210 -3.99 -14.09 -37.30
C ASN A 210 -3.68 -15.41 -36.59
N ARG A 211 -2.49 -15.97 -36.84
CA ARG A 211 -2.01 -17.23 -36.22
C ARG A 211 -0.76 -17.02 -35.39
N TYR A 212 0.24 -16.35 -35.97
CA TYR A 212 1.54 -16.17 -35.34
C TYR A 212 1.78 -14.69 -35.13
N MET A 213 2.07 -14.32 -33.91
CA MET A 213 2.32 -12.93 -33.53
C MET A 213 3.65 -12.82 -32.79
N VAL A 214 4.39 -11.77 -33.09
CA VAL A 214 5.63 -11.42 -32.39
C VAL A 214 5.63 -9.92 -32.16
N ASP A 215 5.90 -9.49 -30.93
CA ASP A 215 6.10 -8.10 -30.57
C ASP A 215 7.49 -7.92 -29.95
N ILE A 216 8.16 -6.84 -30.34
CA ILE A 216 9.47 -6.45 -29.81
C ILE A 216 9.39 -5.01 -29.35
N VAL A 217 9.95 -4.73 -28.19
CA VAL A 217 10.12 -3.39 -27.63
C VAL A 217 11.59 -3.21 -27.27
N ALA A 218 12.18 -2.13 -27.76
CA ALA A 218 13.49 -1.65 -27.35
C ALA A 218 13.29 -0.29 -26.67
N ASN A 219 13.54 -0.21 -25.37
CA ASN A 219 13.45 1.02 -24.61
C ASN A 219 14.83 1.38 -24.05
N CYS A 220 15.31 2.56 -24.41
CA CYS A 220 16.47 3.20 -23.80
C CYS A 220 15.98 4.28 -22.84
N PHE A 221 16.18 4.06 -21.56
CA PHE A 221 15.70 4.93 -20.48
C PHE A 221 16.86 5.68 -19.85
N GLY A 222 16.73 7.01 -19.75
CA GLY A 222 17.65 7.90 -19.08
C GLY A 222 17.02 8.53 -17.84
N SER A 223 17.78 8.62 -16.75
CA SER A 223 17.34 9.25 -15.50
C SER A 223 18.39 10.22 -14.95
N SER A 224 17.92 11.37 -14.45
CA SER A 224 18.79 12.36 -13.82
C SER A 224 19.30 11.95 -12.43
N VAL A 225 18.76 10.89 -11.83
CA VAL A 225 19.25 10.36 -10.55
C VAL A 225 20.51 9.53 -10.70
N LEU A 226 20.83 9.09 -11.92
CA LEU A 226 22.07 8.37 -12.24
C LEU A 226 23.24 9.37 -12.44
N GLY A 227 24.44 8.92 -12.14
CA GLY A 227 25.67 9.70 -12.30
C GLY A 227 25.90 10.20 -13.73
N LYS A 228 26.69 11.29 -13.88
CA LYS A 228 26.84 12.02 -15.15
C LYS A 228 27.28 11.18 -16.35
N ASN A 229 28.04 10.12 -16.13
CA ASN A 229 28.68 9.35 -17.21
C ASN A 229 27.90 8.09 -17.61
N ASP A 230 26.81 7.75 -16.92
CA ASP A 230 26.10 6.48 -17.12
C ASP A 230 24.59 6.61 -16.86
N LYS A 231 23.96 7.53 -17.59
CA LYS A 231 22.54 7.91 -17.37
C LYS A 231 21.52 6.98 -18.03
N TYR A 232 21.94 6.17 -19.00
CA TYR A 232 20.99 5.41 -19.82
C TYR A 232 21.09 3.93 -19.56
N ARG A 233 19.94 3.27 -19.54
CA ARG A 233 19.80 1.82 -19.38
C ARG A 233 18.86 1.27 -20.45
N ALA A 234 19.13 0.05 -20.91
CA ALA A 234 18.31 -0.64 -21.90
C ALA A 234 17.29 -1.57 -21.23
N TYR A 235 16.05 -1.45 -21.63
CA TYR A 235 14.93 -2.26 -21.15
C TYR A 235 14.20 -2.90 -22.35
N PRO A 236 14.74 -4.04 -22.87
CA PRO A 236 14.10 -4.76 -23.95
C PRO A 236 12.91 -5.59 -23.45
N ALA A 237 11.95 -5.81 -24.36
CA ALA A 237 10.91 -6.82 -24.17
C ALA A 237 10.60 -7.51 -25.49
N ILE A 238 10.23 -8.77 -25.41
CA ILE A 238 9.79 -9.58 -26.54
C ILE A 238 8.62 -10.44 -26.10
N SER A 239 7.61 -10.56 -26.98
CA SER A 239 6.53 -11.51 -26.80
C SER A 239 6.24 -12.26 -28.09
N ALA A 240 5.75 -13.48 -27.95
CA ALA A 240 5.26 -14.30 -29.03
C ALA A 240 3.93 -14.93 -28.67
N ALA A 241 3.04 -15.06 -29.66
CA ALA A 241 1.77 -15.73 -29.47
C ALA A 241 1.42 -16.59 -30.69
N TRP A 242 0.74 -17.71 -30.39
CA TRP A 242 0.22 -18.63 -31.37
C TRP A 242 -1.27 -18.84 -31.14
N ILE A 243 -2.11 -18.45 -32.11
CA ILE A 243 -3.54 -18.70 -32.07
C ILE A 243 -3.82 -20.07 -32.67
N LEU A 244 -3.79 -21.07 -31.82
CA LEU A 244 -3.97 -22.47 -32.15
C LEU A 244 -5.34 -22.73 -32.81
N SER A 245 -6.38 -22.07 -32.33
CA SER A 245 -7.74 -22.22 -32.89
C SER A 245 -7.88 -21.84 -34.37
N ASN A 246 -6.92 -21.05 -34.90
CA ASN A 246 -6.92 -20.69 -36.31
C ASN A 246 -6.20 -21.72 -37.21
N GLU A 247 -5.60 -22.76 -36.62
CA GLU A 247 -4.94 -23.81 -37.35
C GLU A 247 -5.94 -24.83 -37.92
N ASN A 248 -5.59 -25.40 -39.08
CA ASN A 248 -6.49 -26.32 -39.78
C ASN A 248 -6.83 -27.57 -38.95
N PHE A 249 -5.88 -28.07 -38.16
CA PHE A 249 -6.07 -29.27 -37.32
C PHE A 249 -6.99 -28.99 -36.11
N MET A 250 -7.22 -27.73 -35.76
CA MET A 250 -8.11 -27.32 -34.66
C MET A 250 -9.55 -27.06 -35.10
N LYS A 251 -9.79 -26.81 -36.40
CA LYS A 251 -11.11 -26.44 -36.93
C LYS A 251 -12.21 -27.47 -36.72
N GLU A 252 -11.83 -28.74 -36.60
CA GLU A 252 -12.76 -29.84 -36.35
C GLU A 252 -13.13 -29.99 -34.86
N ILE A 253 -12.41 -29.30 -33.96
CA ILE A 253 -12.61 -29.40 -32.51
C ILE A 253 -13.58 -28.26 -32.08
N SER A 254 -14.87 -28.55 -32.12
CA SER A 254 -15.93 -27.57 -31.83
C SER A 254 -16.00 -27.08 -30.38
N ALA A 255 -15.22 -27.68 -29.46
CA ALA A 255 -15.16 -27.27 -28.06
C ALA A 255 -14.44 -25.92 -27.85
N PHE A 256 -13.49 -25.60 -28.71
CA PHE A 256 -12.69 -24.36 -28.63
C PHE A 256 -13.21 -23.32 -29.63
N ASP A 257 -13.78 -22.24 -29.11
CA ASP A 257 -14.09 -21.05 -29.92
C ASP A 257 -12.82 -20.21 -30.17
N TYR A 258 -11.88 -20.25 -29.20
CA TYR A 258 -10.58 -19.58 -29.26
C TYR A 258 -9.57 -20.30 -28.38
N LEU A 259 -8.34 -20.42 -28.86
CA LEU A 259 -7.21 -20.98 -28.12
C LEU A 259 -5.92 -20.28 -28.56
N LYS A 260 -5.26 -19.60 -27.59
CA LYS A 260 -4.02 -18.85 -27.82
C LYS A 260 -2.97 -19.20 -26.77
N LEU A 261 -1.81 -19.63 -27.24
CA LEU A 261 -0.61 -19.75 -26.40
C LEU A 261 0.23 -18.48 -26.53
N ARG A 262 0.78 -17.98 -25.44
CA ARG A 262 1.66 -16.80 -25.41
C ARG A 262 2.82 -16.98 -24.47
N ALA A 263 3.94 -16.36 -24.81
CA ALA A 263 5.13 -16.27 -23.97
C ALA A 263 5.75 -14.89 -24.09
N SER A 264 6.30 -14.39 -23.02
CA SER A 264 6.97 -13.09 -23.02
C SER A 264 8.16 -13.05 -22.06
N TYR A 265 9.12 -12.22 -22.45
CA TYR A 265 10.21 -11.76 -21.60
C TYR A 265 10.24 -10.24 -21.65
N GLY A 266 10.46 -9.60 -20.51
CA GLY A 266 10.62 -8.16 -20.44
C GLY A 266 11.51 -7.76 -19.27
N ARG A 267 12.36 -6.76 -19.52
CA ARG A 267 13.14 -6.10 -18.49
C ARG A 267 12.53 -4.76 -18.15
N SER A 268 12.39 -4.45 -16.86
CA SER A 268 11.94 -3.15 -16.36
C SER A 268 12.89 -2.61 -15.31
N GLY A 269 12.97 -1.29 -15.19
CA GLY A 269 13.78 -0.60 -14.18
C GLY A 269 12.93 0.28 -13.29
N TYR A 270 13.50 0.66 -12.13
CA TYR A 270 12.89 1.52 -11.14
C TYR A 270 13.92 2.58 -10.69
N ASP A 271 13.55 3.87 -10.71
CA ASP A 271 14.43 5.01 -10.45
C ASP A 271 13.91 5.99 -9.39
N ILE A 272 12.93 5.58 -8.55
CA ILE A 272 12.43 6.44 -7.49
C ILE A 272 13.38 6.38 -6.29
N TYR A 273 14.51 7.05 -6.43
CA TYR A 273 15.54 7.20 -5.41
C TYR A 273 15.59 8.64 -4.92
N ASP A 274 16.26 8.87 -3.80
CA ASP A 274 16.54 10.22 -3.34
C ASP A 274 17.54 10.93 -4.28
N TYR A 275 17.47 12.26 -4.29
CA TYR A 275 18.42 13.05 -5.06
C TYR A 275 19.81 12.98 -4.46
N ASP A 276 20.80 13.11 -5.35
CA ASP A 276 22.18 13.36 -4.96
C ASP A 276 22.79 12.28 -4.05
N MET A 277 22.27 11.03 -4.12
CA MET A 277 22.86 9.90 -3.40
C MET A 277 24.30 9.61 -3.83
N ASP A 278 24.67 10.08 -5.03
CA ASP A 278 26.01 10.00 -5.61
C ASP A 278 26.97 11.08 -5.12
N LYS A 279 26.50 12.00 -4.24
CA LYS A 279 27.29 13.13 -3.74
C LYS A 279 27.61 13.01 -2.27
N GLN A 280 28.83 13.40 -1.89
CA GLN A 280 29.24 13.51 -0.51
C GLN A 280 28.72 14.80 0.12
N TYR A 281 28.02 14.72 1.23
CA TYR A 281 27.56 15.85 2.03
C TYR A 281 28.25 15.90 3.37
N TRP A 282 28.43 17.12 3.86
CA TRP A 282 28.91 17.42 5.19
C TRP A 282 27.75 17.95 6.03
N VAL A 283 27.59 17.43 7.24
CA VAL A 283 26.51 17.80 8.15
C VAL A 283 27.04 18.43 9.43
N GLY A 284 26.24 19.28 10.04
CA GLY A 284 26.62 19.92 11.31
C GLY A 284 26.83 18.86 12.42
N SER A 285 27.90 18.99 13.19
CA SER A 285 28.30 18.05 14.24
C SER A 285 28.49 18.71 15.61
N GLY A 286 27.58 19.59 16.00
CA GLY A 286 27.65 20.25 17.31
C GLY A 286 28.65 21.39 17.43
N ALA A 287 28.89 21.83 18.66
CA ALA A 287 29.75 22.97 18.94
C ALA A 287 31.21 22.57 19.12
N TYR A 288 32.11 23.44 18.67
CA TYR A 288 33.55 23.31 18.89
C TYR A 288 33.97 24.21 20.06
N TYR A 289 34.73 23.66 21.01
CA TYR A 289 35.18 24.39 22.18
C TYR A 289 36.71 24.44 22.18
N PHE A 290 37.31 25.64 22.15
CA PHE A 290 38.76 25.83 22.14
C PHE A 290 39.36 25.99 23.54
N GLN A 291 38.56 26.22 24.57
CA GLN A 291 39.01 26.36 25.95
C GLN A 291 38.07 25.67 26.93
N ALA A 292 38.64 25.21 28.05
CA ALA A 292 37.89 24.74 29.20
C ALA A 292 37.16 25.91 29.86
N GLY A 293 35.91 26.13 29.49
CA GLY A 293 35.05 27.20 29.99
C GLY A 293 34.12 27.75 28.93
N ASN A 294 33.09 27.03 28.62
CA ASN A 294 31.76 27.40 28.09
C ASN A 294 31.58 28.42 26.93
N THR A 295 32.58 28.79 26.20
CA THR A 295 32.35 29.59 24.99
C THR A 295 32.49 28.72 23.74
N SER A 296 31.35 28.47 23.08
CA SER A 296 31.30 27.83 21.76
C SER A 296 32.06 28.71 20.76
N ALA A 297 33.09 28.16 20.12
CA ALA A 297 33.88 28.88 19.11
C ALA A 297 33.35 28.69 17.68
N GLY A 298 32.29 27.91 17.49
CA GLY A 298 31.68 27.66 16.19
C GLY A 298 31.02 26.30 16.09
N SER A 299 30.30 26.04 14.99
CA SER A 299 29.76 24.72 14.65
C SER A 299 30.81 23.91 13.89
N SER A 300 30.97 22.65 14.25
CA SER A 300 31.77 21.69 13.51
C SER A 300 30.99 21.03 12.39
N LEU A 301 31.69 20.52 11.39
CA LEU A 301 31.14 19.68 10.34
C LEU A 301 31.72 18.27 10.45
N LYS A 302 30.92 17.27 10.14
CA LYS A 302 31.36 15.88 9.97
C LYS A 302 30.87 15.35 8.64
N GLU A 303 31.48 14.29 8.17
CA GLU A 303 30.93 13.54 7.02
C GLU A 303 29.52 13.07 7.33
N GLY A 304 28.61 13.30 6.39
CA GLY A 304 27.26 12.74 6.39
C GLY A 304 27.26 11.30 5.93
N VAL A 305 26.18 10.89 5.28
CA VAL A 305 26.14 9.59 4.60
C VAL A 305 27.15 9.59 3.47
N LEU A 306 27.95 8.51 3.34
CA LEU A 306 28.91 8.37 2.25
C LEU A 306 28.20 8.36 0.89
N ALA A 307 28.83 8.96 -0.11
CA ALA A 307 28.34 8.97 -1.48
C ALA A 307 28.25 7.56 -2.07
N MET A 308 27.19 7.30 -2.83
CA MET A 308 27.06 6.09 -3.64
C MET A 308 27.71 6.33 -5.01
N GLU A 309 29.01 6.08 -5.12
CA GLU A 309 29.73 6.30 -6.39
C GLU A 309 29.21 5.45 -7.56
N GLN A 310 28.63 4.29 -7.26
CA GLN A 310 28.10 3.31 -8.24
C GLN A 310 26.59 3.12 -8.03
N LEU A 311 25.84 4.21 -8.08
CA LEU A 311 24.38 4.14 -8.05
C LEU A 311 23.85 3.54 -9.36
N ASP A 312 23.08 2.46 -9.27
CA ASP A 312 22.42 1.82 -10.40
C ASP A 312 20.90 1.69 -10.14
N LEU A 313 20.15 1.39 -11.18
CA LEU A 313 18.71 1.19 -11.08
C LEU A 313 18.38 -0.23 -10.61
N GLU A 314 17.33 -0.35 -9.82
CA GLU A 314 16.70 -1.64 -9.58
C GLU A 314 16.15 -2.19 -10.90
N VAL A 315 16.40 -3.45 -11.18
CA VAL A 315 16.02 -4.12 -12.43
C VAL A 315 15.19 -5.35 -12.13
N ALA A 316 14.11 -5.55 -12.88
CA ALA A 316 13.30 -6.75 -12.86
C ALA A 316 13.31 -7.43 -14.24
N ASP A 317 13.81 -8.66 -14.30
CA ASP A 317 13.68 -9.56 -15.43
C ASP A 317 12.43 -10.43 -15.23
N LYS A 318 11.45 -10.29 -16.14
CA LYS A 318 10.13 -10.90 -16.04
C LYS A 318 9.89 -11.89 -17.16
N TYR A 319 9.50 -13.09 -16.81
CA TYR A 319 9.15 -14.17 -17.72
C TYR A 319 7.70 -14.56 -17.48
N ASN A 320 6.94 -14.70 -18.54
CA ASN A 320 5.55 -15.14 -18.47
C ASN A 320 5.26 -16.13 -19.59
N ILE A 321 4.47 -17.16 -19.27
CA ILE A 321 3.84 -18.07 -20.22
C ILE A 321 2.36 -18.13 -19.90
N GLY A 322 1.51 -17.98 -20.91
CA GLY A 322 0.08 -17.91 -20.72
C GLY A 322 -0.71 -18.65 -21.79
N LEU A 323 -1.92 -19.06 -21.42
CA LEU A 323 -2.87 -19.72 -22.28
C LEU A 323 -4.22 -19.03 -22.14
N ASP A 324 -4.78 -18.53 -23.23
CA ASP A 324 -6.09 -17.91 -23.30
C ASP A 324 -7.05 -18.82 -24.09
N MET A 325 -8.23 -19.09 -23.54
CA MET A 325 -9.22 -19.98 -24.12
C MET A 325 -10.62 -19.38 -24.09
N SER A 326 -11.40 -19.62 -25.14
CA SER A 326 -12.86 -19.49 -25.13
C SER A 326 -13.46 -20.84 -25.52
N LEU A 327 -14.41 -21.31 -24.69
CA LEU A 327 -14.98 -22.67 -24.76
C LEU A 327 -16.50 -22.58 -24.74
N PHE A 328 -17.17 -23.46 -25.48
CA PHE A 328 -18.61 -23.70 -25.39
C PHE A 328 -19.47 -22.43 -25.57
N LYS A 329 -18.98 -21.44 -26.32
CA LYS A 329 -19.65 -20.15 -26.56
C LYS A 329 -20.12 -19.45 -25.28
N GLY A 330 -19.30 -19.48 -24.23
CA GLY A 330 -19.69 -18.87 -22.96
C GLY A 330 -18.62 -18.86 -21.89
N LEU A 331 -17.66 -19.79 -21.89
CA LEU A 331 -16.56 -19.82 -20.95
C LEU A 331 -15.32 -19.17 -21.57
N THR A 332 -14.83 -18.11 -20.97
CA THR A 332 -13.46 -17.60 -21.22
C THR A 332 -12.59 -17.96 -20.04
N PHE A 333 -11.38 -18.39 -20.32
CA PHE A 333 -10.41 -18.82 -19.32
C PHE A 333 -9.00 -18.35 -19.71
N SER A 334 -8.26 -17.82 -18.76
CA SER A 334 -6.85 -17.47 -18.92
C SER A 334 -6.04 -18.04 -17.77
N ILE A 335 -4.90 -18.61 -18.07
CA ILE A 335 -3.91 -19.07 -17.08
C ILE A 335 -2.55 -18.52 -17.44
N ASP A 336 -1.86 -17.98 -16.45
CA ASP A 336 -0.49 -17.47 -16.54
C ASP A 336 0.41 -18.13 -15.51
N GLY A 337 1.62 -18.48 -15.92
CA GLY A 337 2.72 -18.79 -15.04
C GLY A 337 3.80 -17.73 -15.21
N PHE A 338 4.31 -17.18 -14.14
CA PHE A 338 5.33 -16.13 -14.20
C PHE A 338 6.49 -16.36 -13.24
N TYR A 339 7.62 -15.79 -13.63
CA TYR A 339 8.83 -15.69 -12.82
C TYR A 339 9.43 -14.29 -12.97
N ASP A 340 9.65 -13.61 -11.86
CA ASP A 340 10.22 -12.27 -11.78
C ASP A 340 11.49 -12.34 -10.94
N LYS A 341 12.61 -11.88 -11.49
CA LYS A 341 13.90 -11.78 -10.81
C LYS A 341 14.30 -10.32 -10.69
N ARG A 342 14.26 -9.81 -9.47
CA ARG A 342 14.68 -8.44 -9.14
C ARG A 342 16.09 -8.43 -8.61
N THR A 343 16.89 -7.53 -9.14
CA THR A 343 18.30 -7.31 -8.77
C THR A 343 18.56 -5.82 -8.58
N ASN A 344 19.71 -5.50 -8.00
CA ASN A 344 20.12 -4.13 -7.73
C ASN A 344 19.13 -3.37 -6.82
N ILE A 345 18.37 -4.09 -5.97
CA ILE A 345 17.47 -3.46 -5.01
C ILE A 345 18.32 -2.68 -4.01
N LEU A 346 17.95 -1.44 -3.73
CA LEU A 346 18.58 -0.64 -2.69
C LEU A 346 18.28 -1.25 -1.32
N ILE A 347 19.33 -1.60 -0.60
CA ILE A 347 19.29 -2.17 0.75
C ILE A 347 20.19 -1.38 1.68
N ASP A 348 19.93 -1.47 2.99
CA ASP A 348 20.80 -0.89 4.00
C ASP A 348 22.19 -1.56 3.96
N GLY A 349 23.24 -0.77 3.76
CA GLY A 349 24.63 -1.23 3.72
C GLY A 349 25.23 -1.51 5.10
N SER A 350 24.59 -1.10 6.19
CA SER A 350 25.14 -1.19 7.56
C SER A 350 25.40 -2.62 8.02
N GLY A 351 24.66 -3.59 7.47
CA GLY A 351 24.89 -5.01 7.75
C GLY A 351 26.12 -5.61 7.07
N LEU A 352 26.63 -4.96 6.02
CA LEU A 352 27.75 -5.43 5.19
C LEU A 352 29.08 -4.80 5.58
N ILE A 353 29.06 -3.63 6.19
CA ILE A 353 30.24 -2.81 6.53
C ILE A 353 30.22 -2.50 8.02
N SER A 354 31.37 -2.67 8.66
CA SER A 354 31.50 -2.42 10.11
C SER A 354 31.31 -0.94 10.46
N SER A 355 30.53 -0.66 11.50
CA SER A 355 30.36 0.69 12.07
C SER A 355 31.67 1.29 12.64
N ALA A 356 32.72 0.49 12.78
CA ALA A 356 34.05 0.94 13.21
C ALA A 356 34.70 1.99 12.28
N ILE A 357 34.22 2.10 11.03
CA ILE A 357 34.71 3.15 10.12
C ILE A 357 34.27 4.57 10.52
N GLY A 358 33.32 4.71 11.47
CA GLY A 358 32.93 6.00 12.08
C GLY A 358 32.04 6.91 11.22
N VAL A 359 31.61 6.45 10.03
CA VAL A 359 30.71 7.19 9.12
C VAL A 359 29.44 6.42 8.85
N THR A 360 28.38 7.12 8.42
CA THR A 360 27.13 6.48 8.05
C THR A 360 27.24 5.83 6.66
N ILE A 361 27.01 4.53 6.60
CA ILE A 361 27.05 3.77 5.35
C ILE A 361 25.82 4.11 4.51
N PRO A 362 25.96 4.32 3.18
CA PRO A 362 24.83 4.53 2.29
C PRO A 362 24.06 3.24 2.05
N GLN A 363 22.90 3.36 1.46
CA GLN A 363 22.24 2.24 0.82
C GLN A 363 23.11 1.68 -0.32
N MET A 364 22.92 0.42 -0.66
CA MET A 364 23.71 -0.26 -1.69
C MET A 364 22.79 -1.01 -2.66
N ASN A 365 23.10 -1.00 -3.95
CA ASN A 365 22.38 -1.77 -4.99
C ASN A 365 22.77 -3.28 -4.95
N ALA A 366 22.57 -3.94 -3.83
CA ALA A 366 22.98 -5.31 -3.61
C ALA A 366 21.84 -6.31 -3.36
N GLY A 367 20.62 -5.82 -3.10
CA GLY A 367 19.46 -6.66 -2.81
C GLY A 367 18.98 -7.47 -4.02
N LYS A 368 18.49 -8.69 -3.74
CA LYS A 368 17.94 -9.60 -4.76
C LYS A 368 16.70 -10.31 -4.21
N VAL A 369 15.62 -10.31 -5.00
CA VAL A 369 14.37 -11.01 -4.70
C VAL A 369 13.91 -11.75 -5.95
N GLU A 370 13.45 -12.97 -5.77
CA GLU A 370 12.80 -13.77 -6.81
C GLU A 370 11.33 -13.95 -6.45
N THR A 371 10.45 -13.84 -7.43
CA THR A 371 9.01 -14.10 -7.24
C THR A 371 8.53 -15.02 -8.35
N LYS A 372 7.76 -16.03 -7.99
CA LYS A 372 7.11 -16.95 -8.93
C LYS A 372 5.67 -17.14 -8.56
N GLY A 373 4.84 -17.36 -9.56
CA GLY A 373 3.42 -17.53 -9.29
C GLY A 373 2.62 -17.97 -10.50
N THR A 374 1.34 -18.07 -10.28
CA THR A 374 0.34 -18.35 -11.31
C THR A 374 -0.88 -17.47 -11.11
N GLU A 375 -1.50 -17.09 -12.20
CA GLU A 375 -2.73 -16.33 -12.24
C GLU A 375 -3.76 -17.07 -13.07
N LEU A 376 -5.00 -17.08 -12.59
CA LEU A 376 -6.14 -17.71 -13.25
C LEU A 376 -7.27 -16.68 -13.35
N SER A 377 -7.91 -16.62 -14.51
CA SER A 377 -9.13 -15.86 -14.71
C SER A 377 -10.12 -16.74 -15.47
N ALA A 378 -11.34 -16.81 -14.99
CA ALA A 378 -12.41 -17.56 -15.64
C ALA A 378 -13.68 -16.73 -15.63
N MET A 379 -14.40 -16.69 -16.73
CA MET A 379 -15.70 -16.04 -16.86
C MET A 379 -16.64 -16.94 -17.66
N TRP A 380 -17.73 -17.32 -17.04
CA TRP A 380 -18.84 -17.98 -17.71
C TRP A 380 -19.95 -16.97 -17.88
N LYS A 381 -20.37 -16.72 -19.10
CA LYS A 381 -21.47 -15.81 -19.42
C LYS A 381 -22.45 -16.51 -20.37
N LYS A 382 -23.74 -16.39 -20.09
CA LYS A 382 -24.82 -16.84 -20.97
C LYS A 382 -25.90 -15.78 -21.03
N GLU A 383 -26.39 -15.58 -22.23
CA GLU A 383 -27.47 -14.65 -22.54
C GLU A 383 -28.62 -15.41 -23.19
N TYR A 384 -29.79 -15.29 -22.60
CA TYR A 384 -31.06 -15.77 -23.12
C TYR A 384 -31.96 -14.54 -23.33
N LYS A 385 -33.10 -14.75 -23.98
CA LYS A 385 -34.02 -13.64 -24.30
C LYS A 385 -34.35 -12.74 -23.11
N ASP A 386 -34.72 -13.33 -21.98
CA ASP A 386 -35.19 -12.61 -20.79
C ASP A 386 -34.32 -12.84 -19.57
N PHE A 387 -33.29 -13.67 -19.68
CA PHE A 387 -32.42 -14.04 -18.56
C PHE A 387 -30.98 -14.10 -18.97
N ASN A 388 -30.16 -13.27 -18.35
CA ASN A 388 -28.73 -13.23 -18.55
C ASN A 388 -28.04 -13.50 -17.21
N TYR A 389 -26.96 -14.25 -17.23
CA TYR A 389 -26.16 -14.44 -16.02
C TYR A 389 -24.67 -14.57 -16.37
N TYR A 390 -23.85 -14.25 -15.38
CA TYR A 390 -22.42 -14.48 -15.44
C TYR A 390 -21.88 -14.95 -14.09
N ILE A 391 -20.81 -15.74 -14.15
CA ILE A 391 -20.00 -16.15 -13.02
C ILE A 391 -18.55 -15.94 -13.44
N GLY A 392 -17.87 -15.02 -12.77
CA GLY A 392 -16.46 -14.74 -12.96
C GLY A 392 -15.66 -15.10 -11.73
N ALA A 393 -14.46 -15.62 -11.93
CA ALA A 393 -13.51 -15.86 -10.85
C ALA A 393 -12.11 -15.47 -11.30
N ASN A 394 -11.35 -14.88 -10.40
CA ASN A 394 -9.92 -14.67 -10.56
C ASN A 394 -9.18 -15.21 -9.34
N PHE A 395 -7.98 -15.65 -9.56
CA PHE A 395 -7.10 -16.20 -8.55
C PHE A 395 -5.65 -15.87 -8.90
N SER A 396 -4.88 -15.40 -7.94
CA SER A 396 -3.45 -15.16 -8.08
C SER A 396 -2.74 -15.77 -6.89
N TYR A 397 -1.73 -16.57 -7.18
CA TYR A 397 -0.77 -17.08 -6.20
C TYR A 397 0.61 -16.57 -6.57
N ALA A 398 1.26 -15.85 -5.66
CA ALA A 398 2.60 -15.31 -5.85
C ALA A 398 3.43 -15.53 -4.59
N LYS A 399 4.58 -16.19 -4.73
CA LYS A 399 5.51 -16.41 -3.63
C LYS A 399 6.86 -15.79 -3.95
N SER A 400 7.25 -14.81 -3.13
CA SER A 400 8.57 -14.21 -3.19
C SER A 400 9.59 -14.98 -2.37
N LYS A 401 10.87 -14.78 -2.69
CA LYS A 401 12.01 -15.32 -1.96
C LYS A 401 13.09 -14.25 -1.90
N VAL A 402 13.45 -13.85 -0.70
CA VAL A 402 14.62 -12.99 -0.46
C VAL A 402 15.88 -13.83 -0.74
N VAL A 403 16.66 -13.42 -1.74
CA VAL A 403 17.93 -14.06 -2.10
C VAL A 403 19.09 -13.33 -1.43
N GLU A 404 19.05 -11.99 -1.46
CA GLU A 404 20.03 -11.12 -0.82
C GLU A 404 19.35 -9.87 -0.28
N ASN A 405 19.64 -9.52 0.98
CA ASN A 405 19.07 -8.38 1.67
C ASN A 405 20.07 -7.55 2.50
N GLY A 406 21.37 -7.85 2.36
CA GLY A 406 22.42 -7.14 3.08
C GLY A 406 22.48 -7.43 4.57
N GLU A 407 21.82 -8.47 5.06
CA GLU A 407 21.94 -8.84 6.47
C GLU A 407 23.36 -9.23 6.82
N GLY A 408 23.85 -8.73 7.96
CA GLY A 408 25.12 -9.09 8.52
C GLY A 408 25.17 -10.57 8.94
N TYR A 409 26.31 -10.98 9.51
CA TYR A 409 26.47 -12.32 10.03
C TYR A 409 25.37 -12.66 11.04
N GLN A 410 24.69 -13.79 10.85
CA GLN A 410 23.72 -14.34 11.76
C GLN A 410 24.35 -15.52 12.51
N PRO A 411 24.37 -15.49 13.86
CA PRO A 411 24.98 -16.58 14.64
C PRO A 411 24.26 -17.92 14.45
N TYR A 412 22.97 -17.87 14.12
CA TYR A 412 22.14 -19.07 13.90
C TYR A 412 21.40 -18.96 12.56
N GLY A 413 21.35 -20.04 11.79
CA GLY A 413 20.75 -20.07 10.45
C GLY A 413 19.24 -19.72 10.45
N TYR A 414 18.52 -20.01 11.53
CA TYR A 414 17.09 -19.71 11.64
C TYR A 414 16.78 -18.20 11.85
N LEU A 415 17.79 -17.39 12.15
CA LEU A 415 17.66 -15.93 12.23
C LEU A 415 17.74 -15.26 10.86
N SER A 416 18.33 -15.93 9.87
CA SER A 416 18.48 -15.38 8.53
C SER A 416 17.12 -15.19 7.85
N LYS A 417 16.91 -14.01 7.26
CA LYS A 417 15.73 -13.70 6.45
C LYS A 417 15.84 -14.18 5.01
N LYS A 418 17.05 -14.60 4.57
CA LYS A 418 17.29 -15.16 3.24
C LYS A 418 16.56 -16.50 3.09
N GLY A 419 15.95 -16.71 1.94
CA GLY A 419 15.14 -17.88 1.66
C GLY A 419 13.66 -17.76 1.99
N TYR A 420 13.28 -16.76 2.78
CA TYR A 420 11.89 -16.49 3.15
C TYR A 420 11.21 -15.47 2.22
N PRO A 421 9.87 -15.41 2.23
CA PRO A 421 9.13 -14.39 1.51
C PRO A 421 9.44 -12.96 2.01
N VAL A 422 9.25 -11.97 1.14
CA VAL A 422 9.28 -10.56 1.54
C VAL A 422 8.19 -10.30 2.58
N GLY A 423 8.55 -9.63 3.68
CA GLY A 423 7.61 -9.34 4.77
C GLY A 423 7.33 -10.53 5.69
N GLN A 424 8.11 -11.63 5.60
CA GLN A 424 8.03 -12.73 6.56
C GLN A 424 8.16 -12.20 7.99
N CYS A 425 7.22 -12.56 8.84
CA CYS A 425 7.28 -12.23 10.26
C CYS A 425 8.34 -13.08 10.95
N PHE A 426 9.22 -12.43 11.72
CA PHE A 426 10.14 -13.06 12.66
C PHE A 426 9.74 -12.69 14.07
N GLY A 427 9.72 -13.66 14.94
CA GLY A 427 9.27 -13.46 16.32
C GLY A 427 9.57 -14.68 17.20
N TRP A 428 9.14 -14.60 18.44
CA TRP A 428 9.35 -15.62 19.43
C TRP A 428 8.23 -16.66 19.45
N GLU A 429 8.58 -17.91 19.69
CA GLU A 429 7.61 -19.00 19.88
C GLU A 429 7.14 -19.02 21.33
N ALA A 430 5.90 -18.64 21.59
CA ALA A 430 5.26 -18.80 22.88
C ALA A 430 4.94 -20.27 23.14
N ILE A 431 5.33 -20.79 24.31
CA ILE A 431 5.10 -22.18 24.72
C ILE A 431 4.15 -22.29 25.91
N GLY A 432 3.51 -21.20 26.32
CA GLY A 432 2.56 -21.11 27.41
C GLY A 432 2.84 -19.92 28.34
N TYR A 433 2.41 -20.05 29.59
CA TYR A 433 2.58 -19.01 30.60
C TYR A 433 3.30 -19.59 31.81
N PHE A 434 4.09 -18.77 32.51
CA PHE A 434 4.70 -19.18 33.78
C PHE A 434 3.62 -19.52 34.79
N ARG A 435 3.73 -20.71 35.41
CA ARG A 435 2.71 -21.21 36.34
C ARG A 435 2.85 -20.61 37.73
N ASP A 436 4.09 -20.48 38.21
CA ASP A 436 4.45 -20.01 39.53
C ASP A 436 5.93 -19.56 39.57
N GLU A 437 6.40 -19.12 40.72
CA GLU A 437 7.79 -18.71 40.93
C GLU A 437 8.80 -19.86 40.78
N ALA A 438 8.39 -21.11 41.03
CA ALA A 438 9.26 -22.27 40.85
C ALA A 438 9.48 -22.54 39.35
N ASP A 439 8.44 -22.43 38.56
CA ASP A 439 8.51 -22.53 37.10
C ASP A 439 9.40 -21.42 36.50
N ILE A 440 9.28 -20.17 36.98
CA ILE A 440 10.17 -19.08 36.55
C ILE A 440 11.64 -19.41 36.87
N LYS A 441 11.95 -19.87 38.09
CA LYS A 441 13.31 -20.19 38.50
C LYS A 441 13.93 -21.37 37.74
N SER A 442 13.12 -22.31 37.28
CA SER A 442 13.55 -23.50 36.54
C SER A 442 13.58 -23.31 35.03
N SER A 443 13.15 -22.16 34.52
CA SER A 443 13.05 -21.84 33.09
C SER A 443 14.20 -20.92 32.64
N PRO A 444 14.52 -20.88 31.36
CA PRO A 444 15.43 -19.90 30.76
C PRO A 444 15.06 -18.46 31.16
N VAL A 445 16.08 -17.64 31.40
CA VAL A 445 15.89 -16.24 31.83
C VAL A 445 15.42 -15.40 30.63
N GLN A 446 14.25 -14.78 30.72
CA GLN A 446 13.75 -13.87 29.68
C GLN A 446 14.26 -12.45 29.94
N LYS A 447 15.05 -11.89 29.01
CA LYS A 447 15.75 -10.59 29.14
C LYS A 447 14.91 -9.37 28.79
N PHE A 448 13.61 -9.49 28.57
CA PHE A 448 12.79 -8.42 28.01
C PHE A 448 12.22 -7.46 29.05
N SER A 449 11.74 -8.01 30.13
CA SER A 449 11.30 -7.33 31.36
C SER A 449 11.26 -8.34 32.50
N GLU A 450 11.10 -7.87 33.72
CA GLU A 450 10.81 -8.73 34.85
C GLU A 450 9.57 -9.58 34.57
N VAL A 451 9.67 -10.88 34.76
CA VAL A 451 8.57 -11.83 34.54
C VAL A 451 7.94 -12.25 35.87
N ARG A 452 6.65 -12.55 35.83
CA ARG A 452 5.83 -13.00 36.97
C ARG A 452 4.94 -14.16 36.53
N PRO A 453 4.37 -14.94 37.46
CA PRO A 453 3.39 -15.96 37.12
C PRO A 453 2.28 -15.38 36.22
N GLY A 454 1.96 -16.10 35.15
CA GLY A 454 1.00 -15.67 34.12
C GLY A 454 1.58 -14.84 32.97
N ASP A 455 2.86 -14.52 32.98
CA ASP A 455 3.52 -13.92 31.82
C ASP A 455 3.88 -14.97 30.77
N VAL A 456 4.00 -14.55 29.52
CA VAL A 456 4.30 -15.43 28.39
C VAL A 456 5.68 -16.06 28.54
N LYS A 457 5.74 -17.37 28.37
CA LYS A 457 6.96 -18.18 28.37
C LYS A 457 7.35 -18.49 26.94
N TYR A 458 8.60 -18.20 26.57
CA TYR A 458 9.12 -18.41 25.22
C TYR A 458 10.07 -19.61 25.17
N ARG A 459 10.22 -20.16 23.95
CA ARG A 459 11.13 -21.26 23.67
C ARG A 459 12.57 -20.74 23.53
N ASP A 460 13.48 -21.36 24.25
CA ASP A 460 14.93 -21.24 24.04
C ASP A 460 15.30 -22.07 22.79
N LEU A 461 15.71 -21.40 21.72
CA LEU A 461 16.03 -22.03 20.45
C LEU A 461 17.50 -22.44 20.33
N ASN A 462 18.40 -21.72 20.99
CA ASN A 462 19.83 -21.96 20.93
C ASN A 462 20.36 -22.79 22.10
N GLY A 463 19.55 -22.99 23.18
CA GLY A 463 19.86 -23.81 24.33
C GLY A 463 20.84 -23.16 25.30
N ASP A 464 20.95 -21.84 25.33
CA ASP A 464 21.87 -21.12 26.20
C ASP A 464 21.25 -20.72 27.57
N ASN A 465 20.00 -21.14 27.85
CA ASN A 465 19.19 -20.82 29.02
C ASN A 465 18.85 -19.32 29.15
N VAL A 466 18.90 -18.57 28.08
CA VAL A 466 18.54 -17.16 28.03
C VAL A 466 17.63 -16.92 26.83
N ILE A 467 16.49 -16.25 27.00
CA ILE A 467 15.62 -15.84 25.92
C ILE A 467 15.93 -14.39 25.55
N ASP A 468 16.47 -14.20 24.37
CA ASP A 468 16.79 -12.88 23.82
C ASP A 468 16.53 -12.81 22.29
N ASN A 469 17.20 -11.91 21.57
CA ASN A 469 17.00 -11.77 20.13
C ASN A 469 17.49 -12.98 19.31
N ASN A 470 18.32 -13.84 19.91
CA ASN A 470 18.80 -15.07 19.26
C ASN A 470 17.74 -16.18 19.21
N ASP A 471 16.60 -16.02 19.91
CA ASP A 471 15.50 -17.00 19.94
C ASP A 471 14.34 -16.63 19.02
N GLN A 472 14.57 -15.73 18.09
CA GLN A 472 13.59 -15.42 17.04
C GLN A 472 13.69 -16.42 15.90
N LYS A 473 12.56 -16.75 15.29
CA LYS A 473 12.48 -17.51 14.04
C LYS A 473 11.36 -17.00 13.15
N ALA A 474 11.32 -17.46 11.92
CA ALA A 474 10.15 -17.23 11.05
C ALA A 474 8.90 -17.85 11.68
N ILE A 475 7.85 -17.05 11.82
CA ILE A 475 6.54 -17.46 12.36
C ILE A 475 5.43 -17.09 11.37
N GLY A 476 4.48 -18.03 11.15
CA GLY A 476 3.36 -17.82 10.24
C GLY A 476 3.75 -17.49 8.81
N TYR A 477 2.86 -16.84 8.11
CA TYR A 477 3.08 -16.28 6.78
C TYR A 477 3.59 -14.83 6.86
N SER A 478 3.86 -14.22 5.70
CA SER A 478 4.12 -12.78 5.60
C SER A 478 3.00 -11.97 6.26
N THR A 479 3.38 -10.95 7.03
CA THR A 479 2.44 -9.97 7.61
C THR A 479 2.32 -8.71 6.75
N ALA A 480 3.04 -8.63 5.64
CA ALA A 480 3.03 -7.48 4.74
C ALA A 480 2.25 -7.76 3.45
N ILE A 481 2.41 -8.95 2.86
CA ILE A 481 1.87 -9.29 1.54
C ILE A 481 1.28 -10.69 1.58
N PRO A 482 -0.03 -10.87 1.33
CA PRO A 482 -0.64 -12.19 1.11
C PRO A 482 -0.02 -12.92 -0.09
N GLU A 483 0.15 -14.23 -0.01
CA GLU A 483 0.58 -15.04 -1.16
C GLU A 483 -0.57 -15.35 -2.12
N ILE A 484 -1.83 -15.33 -1.65
CA ILE A 484 -3.02 -15.67 -2.43
C ILE A 484 -4.01 -14.51 -2.41
N TYR A 485 -4.45 -14.11 -3.59
CA TYR A 485 -5.58 -13.21 -3.80
C TYR A 485 -6.64 -13.91 -4.67
N TYR A 486 -7.90 -13.75 -4.34
CA TYR A 486 -8.98 -14.28 -5.16
C TYR A 486 -10.20 -13.37 -5.15
N GLY A 487 -10.95 -13.42 -6.26
CA GLY A 487 -12.19 -12.67 -6.43
C GLY A 487 -13.23 -13.52 -7.13
N ILE A 488 -14.51 -13.34 -6.78
CA ILE A 488 -15.64 -13.97 -7.42
C ILE A 488 -16.66 -12.90 -7.76
N ASN A 489 -17.03 -12.81 -9.04
CA ASN A 489 -18.07 -11.94 -9.54
C ASN A 489 -19.27 -12.78 -9.95
N LEU A 490 -20.44 -12.47 -9.42
CA LEU A 490 -21.69 -13.14 -9.75
C LEU A 490 -22.70 -12.09 -10.21
N GLY A 491 -23.41 -12.36 -11.28
CA GLY A 491 -24.48 -11.48 -11.69
C GLY A 491 -25.56 -12.20 -12.50
N PHE A 492 -26.77 -11.70 -12.38
CA PHE A 492 -27.86 -12.10 -13.25
C PHE A 492 -28.80 -10.94 -13.51
N GLU A 493 -29.49 -10.99 -14.65
CA GLU A 493 -30.60 -10.10 -14.98
C GLU A 493 -31.77 -10.94 -15.51
N TYR A 494 -32.95 -10.70 -14.96
CA TYR A 494 -34.18 -11.28 -15.43
C TYR A 494 -35.27 -10.22 -15.60
N LYS A 495 -35.71 -10.01 -16.85
CA LYS A 495 -36.76 -9.03 -17.22
C LYS A 495 -36.54 -7.64 -16.63
N GLY A 496 -35.29 -7.19 -16.66
CA GLY A 496 -34.89 -5.87 -16.17
C GLY A 496 -34.51 -5.82 -14.69
N PHE A 497 -34.86 -6.82 -13.88
CA PHE A 497 -34.34 -6.94 -12.52
C PHE A 497 -32.97 -7.61 -12.54
N GLY A 498 -31.96 -6.98 -11.93
CA GLY A 498 -30.62 -7.52 -11.92
C GLY A 498 -29.96 -7.44 -10.55
N VAL A 499 -29.03 -8.35 -10.33
CA VAL A 499 -28.16 -8.40 -9.14
C VAL A 499 -26.73 -8.68 -9.59
N ASP A 500 -25.79 -7.89 -9.07
CA ASP A 500 -24.35 -8.12 -9.22
C ASP A 500 -23.71 -8.17 -7.84
N ALA A 501 -22.84 -9.12 -7.62
CA ALA A 501 -22.10 -9.27 -6.36
C ALA A 501 -20.62 -9.51 -6.64
N LEU A 502 -19.76 -8.78 -5.92
CA LEU A 502 -18.31 -8.95 -5.92
C LEU A 502 -17.85 -9.44 -4.56
N PHE A 503 -17.26 -10.61 -4.54
CA PHE A 503 -16.55 -11.16 -3.40
C PHE A 503 -15.04 -11.05 -3.62
N GLN A 504 -14.33 -10.79 -2.55
CA GLN A 504 -12.86 -10.70 -2.55
C GLN A 504 -12.29 -11.37 -1.30
N GLY A 505 -11.17 -12.04 -1.48
CA GLY A 505 -10.47 -12.64 -0.36
C GLY A 505 -8.97 -12.74 -0.57
N VAL A 506 -8.28 -13.02 0.53
CA VAL A 506 -6.85 -13.34 0.58
C VAL A 506 -6.62 -14.57 1.43
N ALA A 507 -5.51 -15.26 1.18
CA ALA A 507 -5.07 -16.38 2.00
C ALA A 507 -3.53 -16.45 2.04
N HIS A 508 -2.98 -17.33 2.86
CA HIS A 508 -1.56 -17.39 3.15
C HIS A 508 -1.02 -16.03 3.59
N TYR A 509 -1.67 -15.49 4.61
CA TYR A 509 -1.39 -14.18 5.19
C TYR A 509 -1.53 -14.27 6.71
N SER A 510 -0.63 -13.63 7.44
CA SER A 510 -0.70 -13.52 8.90
C SER A 510 -0.83 -12.06 9.31
N VAL A 511 -1.46 -11.82 10.43
CA VAL A 511 -1.55 -10.50 11.05
C VAL A 511 -1.03 -10.57 12.49
N MET A 512 -0.40 -9.51 12.94
CA MET A 512 0.08 -9.38 14.31
C MET A 512 -0.93 -8.58 15.12
N LEU A 513 -1.57 -9.21 16.10
CA LEU A 513 -2.55 -8.59 16.99
C LEU A 513 -1.83 -7.72 18.04
N ASN A 514 -1.33 -6.57 17.62
CA ASN A 514 -0.51 -5.67 18.44
C ASN A 514 -1.14 -4.29 18.68
N THR A 515 -2.42 -4.12 18.35
CA THR A 515 -3.13 -2.86 18.60
C THR A 515 -3.35 -2.68 20.09
N ALA A 516 -2.81 -1.59 20.64
CA ALA A 516 -3.00 -1.22 22.04
C ALA A 516 -4.49 -1.11 22.38
N SER A 517 -4.87 -1.37 23.62
CA SER A 517 -6.25 -1.38 24.13
C SER A 517 -7.16 -2.46 23.54
N VAL A 518 -6.98 -2.87 22.29
CA VAL A 518 -7.79 -3.93 21.66
C VAL A 518 -7.22 -5.30 21.98
N TYR A 519 -5.98 -5.57 21.59
CA TYR A 519 -5.33 -6.87 21.76
C TYR A 519 -4.27 -6.86 22.87
N TRP A 520 -3.64 -5.69 23.13
CA TRP A 520 -2.68 -5.48 24.22
C TRP A 520 -3.32 -4.61 25.31
N PRO A 521 -4.13 -5.23 26.19
CA PRO A 521 -4.96 -4.50 27.15
C PRO A 521 -4.15 -3.91 28.28
N LEU A 522 -4.61 -2.77 28.79
CA LEU A 522 -4.09 -2.05 29.96
C LEU A 522 -2.62 -1.64 29.88
N ARG A 523 -1.90 -1.98 28.81
CA ARG A 523 -0.50 -1.60 28.60
C ARG A 523 -0.33 -0.09 28.76
N ASN A 524 0.57 0.34 29.63
CA ASN A 524 0.76 1.78 29.93
C ASN A 524 -0.55 2.49 30.34
N ASN A 525 -1.37 1.84 31.14
CA ASN A 525 -2.67 2.36 31.60
C ASN A 525 -3.68 2.65 30.47
N THR A 526 -3.60 1.94 29.36
CA THR A 526 -4.60 2.02 28.30
C THR A 526 -5.88 1.24 28.65
N ASN A 527 -6.82 1.22 27.74
CA ASN A 527 -8.11 0.54 27.89
C ASN A 527 -8.00 -0.98 27.72
N ILE A 528 -9.10 -1.68 27.93
CA ILE A 528 -9.27 -3.12 27.70
C ILE A 528 -10.50 -3.35 26.82
N SER A 529 -10.36 -4.19 25.81
CA SER A 529 -11.44 -4.49 24.87
C SER A 529 -12.36 -5.61 25.34
N SER A 530 -13.57 -5.65 24.77
CA SER A 530 -14.51 -6.78 24.94
C SER A 530 -13.93 -8.10 24.42
N TRP A 531 -13.07 -8.09 23.42
CA TRP A 531 -12.38 -9.27 22.93
C TRP A 531 -11.57 -9.96 24.03
N TYR A 532 -10.83 -9.19 24.81
CA TYR A 532 -10.03 -9.73 25.90
C TYR A 532 -10.90 -10.21 27.07
N LEU A 533 -11.99 -9.50 27.37
CA LEU A 533 -12.86 -9.81 28.51
C LEU A 533 -13.81 -10.98 28.25
N ASN A 534 -14.35 -11.08 27.02
CA ASN A 534 -15.46 -11.98 26.72
C ASN A 534 -15.05 -13.18 25.85
N ASP A 535 -14.06 -13.01 24.97
CA ASP A 535 -13.69 -14.04 23.99
C ASP A 535 -12.39 -14.78 24.38
N ARG A 536 -11.73 -14.36 25.46
CA ARG A 536 -10.47 -14.96 25.91
C ARG A 536 -10.52 -15.36 27.37
N ILE A 537 -9.73 -16.37 27.70
CA ILE A 537 -9.54 -16.82 29.07
C ILE A 537 -8.20 -16.28 29.53
N ARG A 538 -8.24 -15.22 30.34
CA ARG A 538 -7.02 -14.63 30.92
C ARG A 538 -6.39 -15.56 31.97
N TRP A 539 -5.09 -15.51 32.09
CA TRP A 539 -4.40 -16.23 33.14
C TRP A 539 -4.71 -15.62 34.52
N THR A 540 -5.19 -16.45 35.42
CA THR A 540 -5.31 -16.25 36.86
C THR A 540 -4.93 -17.56 37.54
N GLU A 541 -4.82 -17.58 38.85
CA GLU A 541 -4.52 -18.81 39.58
C GLU A 541 -5.55 -19.93 39.36
N GLU A 542 -6.84 -19.53 39.16
CA GLU A 542 -7.95 -20.46 38.88
C GLU A 542 -7.98 -20.94 37.43
N THR A 543 -7.48 -20.13 36.50
CA THR A 543 -7.56 -20.39 35.05
C THR A 543 -6.24 -20.80 34.40
N LYS A 544 -5.18 -20.96 35.18
CA LYS A 544 -3.81 -21.20 34.70
C LYS A 544 -3.66 -22.39 33.73
N ASP A 545 -4.52 -23.39 33.83
CA ASP A 545 -4.48 -24.58 32.99
C ASP A 545 -5.25 -24.43 31.67
N ILE A 546 -6.12 -23.42 31.53
CA ILE A 546 -6.97 -23.21 30.38
C ILE A 546 -6.79 -21.81 29.75
N ALA A 547 -5.94 -20.97 30.32
CA ALA A 547 -5.69 -19.61 29.85
C ALA A 547 -5.12 -19.61 28.43
N ASN A 548 -5.61 -18.68 27.61
CA ASN A 548 -5.15 -18.46 26.24
C ASN A 548 -4.63 -17.05 25.98
N VAL A 549 -4.67 -16.18 27.00
CA VAL A 549 -4.00 -14.88 27.02
C VAL A 549 -3.30 -14.67 28.39
N PRO A 550 -2.21 -13.88 28.44
CA PRO A 550 -1.44 -13.70 29.64
C PRO A 550 -2.22 -12.96 30.74
N ARG A 551 -1.63 -12.84 31.94
CA ARG A 551 -2.17 -12.02 33.01
C ARG A 551 -2.29 -10.56 32.61
N LEU A 552 -3.23 -9.83 33.21
CA LEU A 552 -3.37 -8.38 33.02
C LEU A 552 -2.27 -7.60 33.75
N THR A 553 -1.84 -6.52 33.17
CA THR A 553 -0.89 -5.57 33.78
C THR A 553 -1.10 -4.16 33.21
N THR A 554 -0.94 -3.15 34.04
CA THR A 554 -0.94 -1.74 33.65
C THR A 554 0.44 -1.22 33.27
N LEU A 555 1.47 -2.06 33.43
CA LEU A 555 2.85 -1.75 33.02
C LEU A 555 3.06 -1.97 31.53
N ASP A 556 4.20 -1.53 30.99
CA ASP A 556 4.59 -1.79 29.61
C ASP A 556 4.74 -3.28 29.32
N ASN A 557 5.26 -4.08 30.23
CA ASN A 557 5.50 -5.51 30.11
C ASN A 557 6.00 -5.94 28.73
N ALA A 558 7.24 -5.54 28.41
CA ALA A 558 7.87 -5.86 27.13
C ALA A 558 8.01 -7.37 26.87
N ASN A 559 7.86 -8.22 27.89
CA ASN A 559 7.83 -9.67 27.76
C ASN A 559 6.53 -10.15 27.09
N ASN A 560 5.37 -9.72 27.59
CA ASN A 560 4.08 -10.18 27.06
C ASN A 560 3.72 -9.54 25.73
N PHE A 561 4.08 -8.28 25.52
CA PHE A 561 3.66 -7.46 24.39
C PHE A 561 4.78 -7.33 23.36
N ARG A 562 5.00 -8.42 22.60
CA ARG A 562 5.97 -8.49 21.50
C ARG A 562 5.51 -9.41 20.38
N ASN A 563 6.11 -9.25 19.22
CA ASN A 563 5.81 -10.08 18.06
C ASN A 563 6.13 -11.54 18.35
N SER A 564 5.13 -12.35 18.56
CA SER A 564 5.27 -13.76 18.92
C SER A 564 4.08 -14.56 18.42
N THR A 565 4.19 -15.87 18.50
CA THR A 565 3.07 -16.76 18.15
C THR A 565 1.85 -16.57 19.07
N GLN A 566 2.01 -15.93 20.24
CA GLN A 566 0.90 -15.55 21.11
C GLN A 566 -0.07 -14.57 20.46
N TRP A 567 0.45 -13.67 19.63
CA TRP A 567 -0.31 -12.58 19.02
C TRP A 567 -0.39 -12.69 17.51
N LEU A 568 0.13 -13.77 16.92
CA LEU A 568 0.06 -14.02 15.50
C LEU A 568 -1.25 -14.72 15.16
N GLU A 569 -2.06 -14.12 14.30
CA GLU A 569 -3.34 -14.67 13.87
C GLU A 569 -3.36 -14.90 12.35
N ASN A 570 -4.25 -15.77 11.90
CA ASN A 570 -4.53 -15.96 10.49
C ASN A 570 -5.22 -14.71 9.92
N GLY A 571 -4.56 -14.02 8.99
CA GLY A 571 -5.06 -12.81 8.34
C GLY A 571 -5.96 -13.07 7.12
N SER A 572 -6.24 -14.33 6.78
CA SER A 572 -7.10 -14.68 5.65
C SER A 572 -8.52 -14.16 5.85
N TYR A 573 -9.12 -13.65 4.79
CA TYR A 573 -10.50 -13.19 4.80
C TYR A 573 -11.23 -13.47 3.49
N PHE A 574 -12.57 -13.43 3.56
CA PHE A 574 -13.50 -13.45 2.44
C PHE A 574 -14.61 -12.43 2.68
N LYS A 575 -14.71 -11.42 1.81
CA LYS A 575 -15.58 -10.24 1.98
C LYS A 575 -16.54 -10.07 0.82
N LEU A 576 -17.80 -9.71 1.11
CA LEU A 576 -18.72 -9.17 0.10
C LEU A 576 -18.42 -7.67 -0.05
N ARG A 577 -17.63 -7.34 -1.09
CA ARG A 577 -17.17 -5.99 -1.36
C ARG A 577 -18.25 -5.09 -1.89
N ASN A 578 -18.95 -5.58 -2.91
CA ASN A 578 -20.00 -4.82 -3.56
C ASN A 578 -21.20 -5.71 -3.81
N LEU A 579 -22.38 -5.18 -3.54
CA LEU A 579 -23.66 -5.73 -3.96
C LEU A 579 -24.42 -4.62 -4.68
N ASN A 580 -24.86 -4.88 -5.91
CA ASN A 580 -25.69 -3.97 -6.70
C ASN A 580 -26.98 -4.69 -7.05
N VAL A 581 -28.10 -4.11 -6.65
CA VAL A 581 -29.44 -4.57 -7.03
C VAL A 581 -30.08 -3.47 -7.84
N TYR A 582 -30.55 -3.77 -9.03
CA TYR A 582 -31.09 -2.76 -9.93
C TYR A 582 -32.33 -3.26 -10.67
N TYR A 583 -33.10 -2.28 -11.15
CA TYR A 583 -34.21 -2.53 -12.03
C TYR A 583 -34.20 -1.56 -13.21
N ASN A 584 -34.08 -2.12 -14.40
CA ASN A 584 -34.24 -1.40 -15.66
C ASN A 584 -35.75 -1.27 -15.95
N LEU A 585 -36.27 -0.06 -15.95
CA LEU A 585 -37.67 0.16 -16.27
C LEU A 585 -37.95 -0.25 -17.72
N PRO A 586 -39.16 -0.76 -18.02
CA PRO A 586 -39.54 -1.09 -19.39
C PRO A 586 -39.33 0.12 -20.33
N SER A 587 -38.76 -0.12 -21.51
CA SER A 587 -38.49 0.93 -22.50
C SER A 587 -39.72 1.73 -22.90
N SER A 588 -40.92 1.11 -22.83
CA SER A 588 -42.20 1.80 -23.05
C SER A 588 -42.49 2.89 -22.03
N TRP A 589 -42.01 2.76 -20.77
CA TRP A 589 -42.16 3.77 -19.74
C TRP A 589 -41.13 4.90 -19.92
N ALA A 590 -39.87 4.55 -20.21
CA ALA A 590 -38.81 5.53 -20.46
C ALA A 590 -39.17 6.45 -21.64
N LYS A 591 -39.66 5.89 -22.76
CA LYS A 591 -40.08 6.64 -23.93
C LYS A 591 -41.22 7.62 -23.66
N LYS A 592 -42.17 7.32 -22.75
CA LYS A 592 -43.25 8.26 -22.37
C LYS A 592 -42.72 9.56 -21.76
N VAL A 593 -41.55 9.51 -21.12
CA VAL A 593 -40.87 10.67 -20.52
C VAL A 593 -39.69 11.17 -21.36
N LYS A 594 -39.64 10.76 -22.65
CA LYS A 594 -38.61 11.13 -23.64
C LYS A 594 -37.18 10.74 -23.23
N MET A 595 -37.04 9.60 -22.56
CA MET A 595 -35.77 9.03 -22.17
C MET A 595 -35.54 7.68 -22.88
N GLU A 596 -34.27 7.33 -23.12
CA GLU A 596 -33.92 6.05 -23.74
C GLU A 596 -33.96 4.91 -22.72
N LYS A 597 -33.38 5.15 -21.54
CA LYS A 597 -33.28 4.14 -20.47
C LYS A 597 -33.37 4.79 -19.10
N ILE A 598 -34.11 4.15 -18.18
CA ILE A 598 -34.16 4.52 -16.78
C ILE A 598 -33.83 3.28 -15.96
N GLN A 599 -32.87 3.36 -15.07
CA GLN A 599 -32.49 2.32 -14.11
C GLN A 599 -32.54 2.87 -12.70
N VAL A 600 -33.25 2.18 -11.82
CA VAL A 600 -33.21 2.40 -10.37
C VAL A 600 -32.25 1.39 -9.77
N TYR A 601 -31.39 1.79 -8.84
CA TYR A 601 -30.47 0.87 -8.20
C TYR A 601 -30.26 1.14 -6.71
N ALA A 602 -29.93 0.10 -5.99
CA ALA A 602 -29.38 0.12 -4.65
C ALA A 602 -28.02 -0.57 -4.68
N ARG A 603 -26.98 0.11 -4.19
CA ARG A 603 -25.63 -0.43 -4.07
C ARG A 603 -25.19 -0.45 -2.64
N ALA A 604 -24.55 -1.52 -2.23
CA ALA A 604 -23.99 -1.65 -0.90
C ALA A 604 -22.53 -2.09 -0.99
N ASN A 605 -21.67 -1.50 -0.14
CA ASN A 605 -20.26 -1.82 -0.05
C ASN A 605 -19.93 -2.36 1.34
N ASN A 606 -18.99 -3.32 1.38
CA ASN A 606 -18.46 -3.90 2.62
C ASN A 606 -19.55 -4.45 3.55
N LEU A 607 -20.51 -5.22 3.01
CA LEU A 607 -21.65 -5.73 3.78
C LEU A 607 -21.27 -6.73 4.86
N PHE A 608 -20.32 -7.62 4.58
CA PHE A 608 -19.81 -8.56 5.57
C PHE A 608 -18.39 -9.02 5.26
N SER A 609 -17.71 -9.49 6.29
CA SER A 609 -16.41 -10.16 6.25
C SER A 609 -16.49 -11.48 7.00
N LEU A 610 -15.91 -12.53 6.41
CA LEU A 610 -15.61 -13.79 7.07
C LEU A 610 -14.09 -13.83 7.26
N ASP A 611 -13.62 -13.70 8.48
CA ASP A 611 -12.21 -13.66 8.82
C ASP A 611 -11.97 -14.17 10.26
N HIS A 612 -10.70 -14.23 10.66
CA HIS A 612 -10.28 -14.68 11.97
C HIS A 612 -9.98 -13.52 12.93
N VAL A 613 -9.97 -12.28 12.41
CA VAL A 613 -9.66 -11.07 13.17
C VAL A 613 -10.96 -10.48 13.74
N LYS A 614 -11.11 -10.53 15.04
CA LYS A 614 -12.28 -9.96 15.70
C LYS A 614 -12.02 -8.52 16.18
N TYR A 615 -13.05 -7.69 16.15
CA TYR A 615 -13.07 -6.30 16.64
C TYR A 615 -12.25 -5.29 15.86
N MET A 616 -11.47 -5.72 14.88
CA MET A 616 -10.73 -4.86 13.94
C MET A 616 -10.95 -5.35 12.52
N ASN A 617 -10.62 -4.52 11.53
CA ASN A 617 -10.62 -4.92 10.15
C ASN A 617 -9.38 -5.78 9.85
N SER A 618 -9.57 -6.97 9.27
CA SER A 618 -8.47 -7.87 8.88
C SER A 618 -7.48 -7.25 7.87
N GLU A 619 -7.87 -6.17 7.19
CA GLU A 619 -7.01 -5.44 6.23
C GLU A 619 -6.26 -4.29 6.88
N ASP A 620 -6.74 -3.76 8.00
CA ASP A 620 -6.08 -2.68 8.74
C ASP A 620 -6.32 -2.84 10.25
N LEU A 621 -5.25 -3.18 10.98
CA LEU A 621 -5.27 -3.29 12.44
C LEU A 621 -4.90 -1.99 13.16
N LYS A 622 -4.74 -0.89 12.43
CA LYS A 622 -4.47 0.41 13.03
C LYS A 622 -5.77 1.03 13.53
N ILE A 623 -5.65 1.78 14.63
CA ILE A 623 -6.73 2.62 15.11
C ILE A 623 -6.82 3.84 14.20
N ASN A 624 -7.73 3.79 13.23
CA ASN A 624 -8.02 4.84 12.26
C ASN A 624 -9.54 5.00 12.12
N TYR A 625 -9.96 5.86 11.18
CA TYR A 625 -11.36 5.91 10.77
C TYR A 625 -11.80 4.53 10.25
N PRO A 626 -12.84 3.93 10.85
CA PRO A 626 -13.23 2.56 10.49
C PRO A 626 -13.76 2.49 9.06
N ASP A 627 -13.49 1.36 8.40
CA ASP A 627 -14.13 1.05 7.13
C ASP A 627 -15.65 0.98 7.31
N MET A 628 -16.35 1.77 6.51
CA MET A 628 -17.80 1.88 6.62
C MET A 628 -18.51 0.88 5.70
N THR A 629 -19.55 0.26 6.22
CA THR A 629 -20.60 -0.32 5.38
C THR A 629 -21.45 0.83 4.85
N SER A 630 -21.59 0.94 3.54
CA SER A 630 -22.34 2.01 2.91
C SER A 630 -23.39 1.47 1.95
N VAL A 631 -24.55 2.13 1.95
CA VAL A 631 -25.66 1.81 1.04
C VAL A 631 -26.05 3.08 0.29
N TYR A 632 -26.13 2.96 -1.03
CA TYR A 632 -26.48 4.07 -1.94
C TYR A 632 -27.72 3.70 -2.74
N PHE A 633 -28.60 4.68 -2.90
CA PHE A 633 -29.74 4.58 -3.81
C PHE A 633 -29.58 5.60 -4.92
N GLY A 634 -29.90 5.24 -6.14
CA GLY A 634 -29.72 6.15 -7.25
C GLY A 634 -30.54 5.79 -8.48
N LEU A 635 -30.51 6.73 -9.44
CA LEU A 635 -31.15 6.64 -10.75
C LEU A 635 -30.09 6.88 -11.82
N ASN A 636 -30.06 6.01 -12.83
CA ASN A 636 -29.35 6.26 -14.09
C ASN A 636 -30.37 6.55 -15.19
N ILE A 637 -30.21 7.67 -15.83
CA ILE A 637 -31.12 8.14 -16.88
C ILE A 637 -30.29 8.43 -18.13
N ASN A 638 -30.67 7.77 -19.26
CA ASN A 638 -30.08 8.05 -20.57
C ASN A 638 -31.14 8.78 -21.41
N PHE A 639 -30.74 9.86 -22.05
CA PHE A 639 -31.57 10.71 -22.88
C PHE A 639 -31.40 10.40 -24.37
#